data_bb2a9a1b0847641442ae1503bba5f146
#
_entry.id   bb2a9a1b0847641442ae1503bba5f146
#
_cell.length_a   1.000
_cell.length_b   1.000
_cell.length_c   1.000
_cell.angle_alpha   90.00
_cell.angle_beta   90.00
_cell.angle_gamma   90.00
#
_symmetry.space_group_name_H-M   'P 1'
#
loop_
_entity.id
_entity.type
_entity.pdbx_description
1 polymer ?
#
loop_
_entity_poly.entity_id
_entity_poly.type
_entity_poly.pdbx_seq_one_letter_code
_entity_poly.pdbx_strand_id
1 'polypeptide(L)'
;MSSHRATFFCDPPKPETHTIPNSVSLKNLLAVVLSIQIALWVLMGLNVLGISIPIVQPLIGFLYLTFVPGILVLAVLRMRNLGIVETILYAVGLSLTVVLSIGLVLTIIFDALNILTPFSLITITSSVSFLVLLLCAFTYFSNRTHPKPLFNTKISVPLTPTLFLCIIPFLAVFSTYLVNTYNVGAGQLFLWSIIGVVVLLIAFDKVIPSTLYPLAVFVIAITILFQQTLISTWLYGADIQSEWNLANAVLTAGIWNPNSSVVQYNGMLSVVVLAPIYSLISNLDLIWVFKIIYPVLFALVPVGLYQIFRKQLNVKVAFLSCFFFMSFATFYTGMITLARQEIAELFFVLLILLLVSKEMDQRIQSALFMVFGLLLVVSHYGLFFIAVLFLFLMWLVLTIARVGGSKLTLRHLQTKIGIHTDKQITAPSHWSLPRSLGVHKDKQITEPSPSPPPRSLVTILTISVLFIAATAWYFFTAQGSVSIRIVSLVSNIAGSIGDLFNPRYSEAVYVVAAGPVSGLLHRVNAFVNYLNVFFMLAGVCLIVFLKNQRFKLQVPYIVLSSITLGFLIASVALPYLGAELNWTRVFQITLIVLAPFLVIGFVKICEAAGVVTGKVTSKLGFGNSTLVSPSRLMRLLAIYLVFFLLLSNGFLFALTEGYQNMALSTQVDDVYNHETIAGAKWQASNSVTVPLSGKRVTISYFADGVRYEDTSQITDANGQIIYNQTFSSAGRREYYAAFASDGFYQNSTSAIVDVNVGTNQVSSNATGQSTANVSSAAPTITLSASTTIPEVGQPVTFTIKLTGDQVVYGDYYNTILLSSLGIGQARLPFFLQNEIANGSNIFLGTYNIEHNTILSVNFEGVNALADYQNVTSLTSNRSLIYSNAGASVYS
;
A
#
# COMPACT_ATOMS: atom_id res chain seq x y z
N MET A 1 35.01 -17.20 29.97
CA MET A 1 34.02 -16.10 29.82
C MET A 1 33.72 -15.71 28.37
N SER A 2 34.33 -16.32 27.35
CA SER A 2 34.12 -15.95 25.92
C SER A 2 33.08 -16.81 25.18
N SER A 3 32.63 -17.94 25.73
CA SER A 3 31.68 -18.86 25.02
C SER A 3 30.21 -18.52 25.19
N HIS A 4 29.81 -17.86 26.29
CA HIS A 4 28.40 -17.51 26.54
C HIS A 4 27.88 -16.30 25.73
N ARG A 5 28.76 -15.43 25.24
CA ARG A 5 28.36 -14.24 24.44
C ARG A 5 28.04 -14.54 22.98
N ALA A 6 28.50 -15.68 22.45
CA ALA A 6 28.32 -16.04 21.03
C ALA A 6 26.95 -16.63 20.70
N THR A 7 26.27 -17.21 21.68
CA THR A 7 25.02 -17.96 21.49
C THR A 7 23.78 -17.08 21.48
N PHE A 8 23.88 -15.86 22.05
CA PHE A 8 22.71 -14.99 22.23
C PHE A 8 22.01 -14.56 20.94
N PHE A 9 22.74 -14.45 19.84
CA PHE A 9 22.18 -14.08 18.54
C PHE A 9 21.88 -15.27 17.61
N CYS A 10 22.33 -16.47 17.95
CA CYS A 10 22.41 -17.61 17.05
C CYS A 10 21.81 -18.92 17.56
N ASP A 11 21.24 -19.00 18.75
CA ASP A 11 20.66 -20.25 19.25
C ASP A 11 19.39 -20.59 18.48
N PRO A 12 19.32 -21.74 17.78
CA PRO A 12 18.08 -22.27 17.29
C PRO A 12 17.17 -22.61 18.48
N PRO A 13 15.85 -22.48 18.35
CA PRO A 13 14.92 -22.82 19.41
C PRO A 13 15.13 -24.30 19.80
N LYS A 14 15.36 -24.57 21.10
CA LYS A 14 15.36 -25.95 21.63
C LYS A 14 13.97 -26.53 21.38
N PRO A 15 13.87 -27.78 20.92
CA PRO A 15 12.57 -28.45 20.77
C PRO A 15 11.94 -28.61 22.18
N GLU A 16 10.84 -27.90 22.41
CA GLU A 16 10.03 -28.08 23.61
C GLU A 16 9.35 -29.46 23.56
N THR A 17 9.48 -30.24 24.61
CA THR A 17 8.94 -31.57 24.80
C THR A 17 7.46 -31.52 25.15
N HIS A 18 6.71 -32.48 24.60
CA HIS A 18 5.29 -32.78 24.81
C HIS A 18 4.27 -31.95 24.06
N THR A 19 4.05 -32.34 22.78
CA THR A 19 2.88 -31.90 22.02
C THR A 19 2.24 -33.08 21.30
N ILE A 20 0.93 -33.19 21.41
CA ILE A 20 0.13 -34.12 20.61
C ILE A 20 0.20 -33.63 19.15
N PRO A 21 0.67 -34.42 18.20
CA PRO A 21 0.72 -33.98 16.80
C PRO A 21 -0.70 -33.94 16.24
N ASN A 22 -1.27 -32.74 16.10
CA ASN A 22 -2.49 -32.58 15.32
C ASN A 22 -2.10 -32.60 13.84
N SER A 23 -2.28 -33.74 13.22
CA SER A 23 -2.03 -33.93 11.79
C SER A 23 -3.32 -33.71 11.01
N VAL A 24 -3.27 -32.75 10.04
CA VAL A 24 -4.41 -32.52 9.15
C VAL A 24 -4.42 -33.59 8.08
N SER A 25 -5.43 -34.49 8.15
CA SER A 25 -5.63 -35.52 7.13
C SER A 25 -6.23 -34.92 5.85
N LEU A 26 -6.00 -35.58 4.71
CA LEU A 26 -6.60 -35.19 3.43
C LEU A 26 -8.13 -35.10 3.52
N LYS A 27 -8.78 -36.09 4.18
CA LYS A 27 -10.24 -36.13 4.34
C LYS A 27 -10.74 -34.92 5.12
N ASN A 28 -10.10 -34.59 6.24
CA ASN A 28 -10.49 -33.44 7.07
C ASN A 28 -10.32 -32.10 6.32
N LEU A 29 -9.21 -31.93 5.58
CA LEU A 29 -9.00 -30.72 4.79
C LEU A 29 -10.11 -30.54 3.75
N LEU A 30 -10.40 -31.58 2.95
CA LEU A 30 -11.44 -31.51 1.93
C LEU A 30 -12.83 -31.30 2.53
N ALA A 31 -13.13 -31.97 3.66
CA ALA A 31 -14.41 -31.78 4.37
C ALA A 31 -14.59 -30.33 4.82
N VAL A 32 -13.55 -29.73 5.44
CA VAL A 32 -13.61 -28.31 5.90
C VAL A 32 -13.79 -27.38 4.71
N VAL A 33 -13.03 -27.56 3.63
CA VAL A 33 -13.12 -26.73 2.42
C VAL A 33 -14.52 -26.80 1.81
N LEU A 34 -15.06 -27.99 1.64
CA LEU A 34 -16.40 -28.19 1.08
C LEU A 34 -17.49 -27.61 2.01
N SER A 35 -17.32 -27.75 3.34
CA SER A 35 -18.25 -27.15 4.30
C SER A 35 -18.27 -25.63 4.21
N ILE A 36 -17.10 -24.97 4.07
CA ILE A 36 -17.01 -23.51 3.89
C ILE A 36 -17.68 -23.10 2.57
N GLN A 37 -17.44 -23.85 1.49
CA GLN A 37 -18.05 -23.55 0.20
C GLN A 37 -19.57 -23.72 0.20
N ILE A 38 -20.10 -24.80 0.81
CA ILE A 38 -21.54 -25.00 0.98
C ILE A 38 -22.14 -23.87 1.84
N ALA A 39 -21.50 -23.53 2.97
CA ALA A 39 -21.95 -22.44 3.83
C ALA A 39 -22.03 -21.11 3.06
N LEU A 40 -21.04 -20.81 2.20
CA LEU A 40 -21.07 -19.60 1.37
C LEU A 40 -22.30 -19.59 0.43
N TRP A 41 -22.56 -20.68 -0.30
CA TRP A 41 -23.72 -20.78 -1.20
C TRP A 41 -25.04 -20.71 -0.45
N VAL A 42 -25.15 -21.31 0.73
CA VAL A 42 -26.34 -21.21 1.57
C VAL A 42 -26.59 -19.77 2.00
N LEU A 43 -25.56 -19.07 2.48
CA LEU A 43 -25.66 -17.65 2.88
C LEU A 43 -26.08 -16.76 1.71
N MET A 44 -25.53 -17.00 0.52
CA MET A 44 -25.92 -16.28 -0.69
C MET A 44 -27.40 -16.55 -1.09
N GLY A 45 -27.84 -17.83 -0.96
CA GLY A 45 -29.24 -18.20 -1.20
C GLY A 45 -30.18 -17.53 -0.21
N LEU A 46 -29.81 -17.47 1.08
CA LEU A 46 -30.58 -16.76 2.10
C LEU A 46 -30.69 -15.26 1.82
N ASN A 47 -29.59 -14.64 1.35
CA ASN A 47 -29.64 -13.23 0.92
C ASN A 47 -30.62 -12.97 -0.24
N VAL A 48 -30.67 -13.86 -1.22
CA VAL A 48 -31.64 -13.76 -2.32
C VAL A 48 -33.07 -13.85 -1.80
N LEU A 49 -33.30 -14.62 -0.72
CA LEU A 49 -34.62 -14.73 -0.03
C LEU A 49 -34.89 -13.55 0.92
N GLY A 50 -34.02 -12.53 0.96
CA GLY A 50 -34.18 -11.37 1.84
C GLY A 50 -33.72 -11.60 3.29
N ILE A 51 -33.12 -12.75 3.59
CA ILE A 51 -32.58 -13.08 4.92
C ILE A 51 -31.08 -12.81 4.93
N SER A 52 -30.67 -11.61 5.31
CA SER A 52 -29.27 -11.28 5.49
C SER A 52 -28.77 -11.67 6.89
N ILE A 53 -27.65 -12.35 6.97
CA ILE A 53 -26.97 -12.66 8.23
C ILE A 53 -25.71 -11.79 8.32
N PRO A 54 -25.81 -10.62 8.99
CA PRO A 54 -24.67 -9.72 9.11
C PRO A 54 -23.53 -10.41 9.83
N ILE A 55 -22.28 -10.05 9.52
CA ILE A 55 -21.03 -10.58 10.08
C ILE A 55 -20.68 -11.99 9.56
N VAL A 56 -21.62 -12.94 9.50
CA VAL A 56 -21.30 -14.34 9.15
C VAL A 56 -20.90 -14.46 7.68
N GLN A 57 -21.63 -13.85 6.75
CA GLN A 57 -21.27 -13.90 5.32
C GLN A 57 -19.95 -13.15 5.03
N PRO A 58 -19.69 -11.93 5.54
CA PRO A 58 -18.38 -11.30 5.43
C PRO A 58 -17.23 -12.17 5.93
N LEU A 59 -17.42 -12.81 7.09
CA LEU A 59 -16.38 -13.69 7.67
C LEU A 59 -16.14 -14.94 6.81
N ILE A 60 -17.19 -15.62 6.38
CA ILE A 60 -17.08 -16.83 5.53
C ILE A 60 -16.48 -16.46 4.17
N GLY A 61 -16.92 -15.36 3.54
CA GLY A 61 -16.37 -14.87 2.28
C GLY A 61 -14.89 -14.51 2.40
N PHE A 62 -14.51 -13.81 3.47
CA PHE A 62 -13.11 -13.50 3.76
C PHE A 62 -12.27 -14.77 3.93
N LEU A 63 -12.68 -15.72 4.76
CA LEU A 63 -11.95 -16.96 4.98
C LEU A 63 -11.84 -17.79 3.69
N TYR A 64 -12.92 -17.83 2.90
CA TYR A 64 -12.95 -18.56 1.64
C TYR A 64 -11.96 -17.98 0.62
N LEU A 65 -12.00 -16.67 0.37
CA LEU A 65 -11.11 -16.03 -0.60
C LEU A 65 -9.66 -15.97 -0.15
N THR A 66 -9.43 -15.78 1.17
CA THR A 66 -8.07 -15.51 1.69
C THR A 66 -7.27 -16.80 1.92
N PHE A 67 -7.91 -17.92 2.24
CA PHE A 67 -7.19 -19.12 2.66
C PHE A 67 -7.44 -20.34 1.79
N VAL A 68 -8.69 -20.57 1.34
CA VAL A 68 -9.09 -21.85 0.76
C VAL A 68 -8.33 -22.19 -0.53
N PRO A 69 -8.26 -21.34 -1.55
CA PRO A 69 -7.52 -21.66 -2.78
C PRO A 69 -6.04 -21.93 -2.52
N GLY A 70 -5.39 -21.11 -1.70
CA GLY A 70 -3.96 -21.23 -1.44
C GLY A 70 -3.58 -22.46 -0.63
N ILE A 71 -4.38 -22.85 0.38
CA ILE A 71 -4.15 -24.09 1.12
C ILE A 71 -4.25 -25.31 0.20
N LEU A 72 -5.20 -25.32 -0.72
CA LEU A 72 -5.34 -26.38 -1.72
C LEU A 72 -4.13 -26.41 -2.68
N VAL A 73 -3.66 -25.25 -3.15
CA VAL A 73 -2.45 -25.17 -3.98
C VAL A 73 -1.23 -25.70 -3.22
N LEU A 74 -1.04 -25.34 -1.94
CA LEU A 74 0.05 -25.89 -1.11
C LEU A 74 -0.06 -27.42 -0.94
N ALA A 75 -1.27 -27.94 -0.80
CA ALA A 75 -1.52 -29.37 -0.70
C ALA A 75 -1.23 -30.09 -2.03
N VAL A 76 -1.56 -29.50 -3.19
CA VAL A 76 -1.22 -30.02 -4.53
C VAL A 76 0.30 -30.04 -4.73
N LEU A 77 1.00 -28.97 -4.33
CA LEU A 77 2.45 -28.86 -4.38
C LEU A 77 3.16 -29.74 -3.33
N ARG A 78 2.42 -30.40 -2.45
CA ARG A 78 2.94 -31.28 -1.39
C ARG A 78 3.94 -30.59 -0.45
N MET A 79 3.72 -29.32 -0.12
CA MET A 79 4.62 -28.54 0.74
C MET A 79 4.37 -28.85 2.23
N ARG A 80 4.83 -30.02 2.68
CA ARG A 80 4.51 -30.61 3.99
C ARG A 80 5.41 -30.17 5.15
N ASN A 81 6.58 -29.61 4.82
CA ASN A 81 7.62 -29.26 5.79
C ASN A 81 7.59 -27.79 6.25
N LEU A 82 6.54 -27.06 5.88
CA LEU A 82 6.38 -25.66 6.29
C LEU A 82 5.93 -25.55 7.74
N GLY A 83 6.44 -24.56 8.46
CA GLY A 83 5.87 -24.13 9.73
C GLY A 83 4.47 -23.54 9.54
N ILE A 84 3.67 -23.48 10.63
CA ILE A 84 2.29 -22.98 10.58
C ILE A 84 2.23 -21.57 10.02
N VAL A 85 3.10 -20.67 10.50
CA VAL A 85 3.12 -19.26 10.06
C VAL A 85 3.49 -19.15 8.58
N GLU A 86 4.47 -19.91 8.12
CA GLU A 86 4.83 -19.96 6.70
C GLU A 86 3.70 -20.54 5.85
N THR A 87 3.00 -21.56 6.35
CA THR A 87 1.83 -22.13 5.67
C THR A 87 0.74 -21.08 5.49
N ILE A 88 0.43 -20.30 6.54
CA ILE A 88 -0.55 -19.22 6.48
C ILE A 88 -0.12 -18.16 5.46
N LEU A 89 1.13 -17.68 5.52
CA LEU A 89 1.64 -16.64 4.64
C LEU A 89 1.61 -17.07 3.16
N TYR A 90 2.09 -18.26 2.86
CA TYR A 90 2.06 -18.77 1.48
C TYR A 90 0.64 -19.11 1.02
N ALA A 91 -0.23 -19.61 1.92
CA ALA A 91 -1.63 -19.85 1.59
C ALA A 91 -2.34 -18.55 1.21
N VAL A 92 -2.16 -17.48 1.99
CA VAL A 92 -2.72 -16.16 1.66
C VAL A 92 -2.18 -15.65 0.34
N GLY A 93 -0.86 -15.62 0.14
CA GLY A 93 -0.26 -15.16 -1.11
C GLY A 93 -0.76 -15.93 -2.34
N LEU A 94 -0.88 -17.27 -2.22
CA LEU A 94 -1.41 -18.13 -3.30
C LEU A 94 -2.92 -17.96 -3.50
N SER A 95 -3.69 -17.74 -2.43
CA SER A 95 -5.13 -17.43 -2.56
C SER A 95 -5.35 -16.12 -3.32
N LEU A 96 -4.62 -15.05 -2.95
CA LEU A 96 -4.68 -13.77 -3.66
C LEU A 96 -4.24 -13.94 -5.13
N THR A 97 -3.21 -14.77 -5.39
CA THR A 97 -2.80 -15.15 -6.76
C THR A 97 -3.97 -15.73 -7.55
N VAL A 98 -4.65 -16.72 -6.97
CA VAL A 98 -5.78 -17.40 -7.62
C VAL A 98 -6.93 -16.43 -7.88
N VAL A 99 -7.30 -15.60 -6.88
CA VAL A 99 -8.40 -14.63 -7.00
C VAL A 99 -8.10 -13.58 -8.08
N LEU A 100 -6.90 -13.01 -8.08
CA LEU A 100 -6.48 -12.03 -9.09
C LEU A 100 -6.42 -12.65 -10.50
N SER A 101 -5.94 -13.89 -10.60
CA SER A 101 -5.90 -14.61 -11.89
C SER A 101 -7.30 -14.91 -12.43
N ILE A 102 -8.25 -15.30 -11.57
CA ILE A 102 -9.65 -15.53 -11.99
C ILE A 102 -10.24 -14.24 -12.53
N GLY A 103 -10.13 -13.11 -11.80
CA GLY A 103 -10.70 -11.85 -12.26
C GLY A 103 -10.12 -11.39 -13.60
N LEU A 104 -8.80 -11.53 -13.79
CA LEU A 104 -8.15 -11.23 -15.08
C LEU A 104 -8.62 -12.14 -16.21
N VAL A 105 -8.65 -13.46 -15.97
CA VAL A 105 -9.08 -14.44 -16.98
C VAL A 105 -10.53 -14.24 -17.37
N LEU A 106 -11.42 -13.98 -16.40
CA LEU A 106 -12.83 -13.69 -16.67
C LEU A 106 -12.98 -12.43 -17.54
N THR A 107 -12.26 -11.35 -17.22
CA THR A 107 -12.30 -10.15 -18.06
C THR A 107 -11.90 -10.47 -19.51
N ILE A 108 -10.79 -11.19 -19.72
CA ILE A 108 -10.31 -11.53 -21.08
C ILE A 108 -11.33 -12.43 -21.83
N ILE A 109 -11.87 -13.45 -21.15
CA ILE A 109 -12.82 -14.38 -21.78
C ILE A 109 -14.14 -13.66 -22.13
N PHE A 110 -14.68 -12.84 -21.22
CA PHE A 110 -15.95 -12.16 -21.40
C PHE A 110 -15.86 -11.05 -22.46
N ASP A 111 -14.70 -10.35 -22.51
CA ASP A 111 -14.41 -9.39 -23.58
C ASP A 111 -14.37 -10.09 -24.94
N ALA A 112 -13.65 -11.23 -25.04
CA ALA A 112 -13.59 -12.02 -26.27
C ALA A 112 -14.95 -12.59 -26.72
N LEU A 113 -15.87 -12.84 -25.78
CA LEU A 113 -17.22 -13.35 -26.05
C LEU A 113 -18.28 -12.23 -26.16
N ASN A 114 -17.88 -10.96 -26.01
CA ASN A 114 -18.77 -9.79 -25.96
C ASN A 114 -19.88 -9.89 -24.88
N ILE A 115 -19.55 -10.47 -23.71
CA ILE A 115 -20.45 -10.58 -22.56
C ILE A 115 -20.14 -9.44 -21.58
N LEU A 116 -21.16 -8.65 -21.24
CA LEU A 116 -21.00 -7.34 -20.60
C LEU A 116 -20.71 -7.35 -19.10
N THR A 117 -20.92 -8.47 -18.35
CA THR A 117 -20.87 -8.44 -16.89
C THR A 117 -20.07 -9.59 -16.25
N PRO A 118 -18.72 -9.67 -16.46
CA PRO A 118 -17.90 -10.67 -15.81
C PRO A 118 -17.85 -10.53 -14.28
N PHE A 119 -17.97 -9.31 -13.74
CA PHE A 119 -17.98 -9.02 -12.29
C PHE A 119 -19.39 -9.04 -11.70
N SER A 120 -20.24 -9.99 -12.11
CA SER A 120 -21.48 -10.27 -11.38
C SER A 120 -21.24 -11.24 -10.23
N LEU A 121 -22.06 -11.13 -9.16
CA LEU A 121 -21.97 -12.01 -7.99
C LEU A 121 -21.99 -13.50 -8.37
N ILE A 122 -22.91 -13.89 -9.26
CA ILE A 122 -23.06 -15.28 -9.69
C ILE A 122 -21.85 -15.74 -10.49
N THR A 123 -21.38 -14.94 -11.46
CA THR A 123 -20.24 -15.31 -12.31
C THR A 123 -18.97 -15.48 -11.49
N ILE A 124 -18.65 -14.51 -10.65
CA ILE A 124 -17.43 -14.57 -9.81
C ILE A 124 -17.50 -15.75 -8.83
N THR A 125 -18.63 -15.91 -8.13
CA THR A 125 -18.75 -16.98 -7.14
C THR A 125 -18.72 -18.37 -7.77
N SER A 126 -19.41 -18.55 -8.91
CA SER A 126 -19.39 -19.82 -9.64
C SER A 126 -18.00 -20.15 -10.17
N SER A 127 -17.27 -19.16 -10.70
CA SER A 127 -15.91 -19.35 -11.22
C SER A 127 -14.91 -19.72 -10.13
N VAL A 128 -14.96 -18.99 -8.99
CA VAL A 128 -14.10 -19.31 -7.84
C VAL A 128 -14.47 -20.70 -7.27
N SER A 129 -15.77 -21.01 -7.14
CA SER A 129 -16.23 -22.31 -6.64
C SER A 129 -15.82 -23.45 -7.55
N PHE A 130 -15.95 -23.29 -8.85
CA PHE A 130 -15.50 -24.28 -9.83
C PHE A 130 -14.01 -24.54 -9.71
N LEU A 131 -13.18 -23.49 -9.62
CA LEU A 131 -11.75 -23.67 -9.47
C LEU A 131 -11.39 -24.32 -8.13
N VAL A 132 -12.06 -23.97 -7.02
CA VAL A 132 -11.87 -24.62 -5.73
C VAL A 132 -12.21 -26.12 -5.81
N LEU A 133 -13.30 -26.50 -6.47
CA LEU A 133 -13.65 -27.92 -6.70
C LEU A 133 -12.59 -28.64 -7.53
N LEU A 134 -12.08 -27.98 -8.57
CA LEU A 134 -10.99 -28.49 -9.39
C LEU A 134 -9.72 -28.70 -8.56
N LEU A 135 -9.35 -27.72 -7.73
CA LEU A 135 -8.20 -27.84 -6.81
C LEU A 135 -8.43 -28.94 -5.76
N CYS A 136 -9.66 -29.14 -5.26
CA CYS A 136 -10.00 -30.25 -4.39
C CYS A 136 -9.77 -31.59 -5.07
N ALA A 137 -10.20 -31.74 -6.33
CA ALA A 137 -9.96 -32.93 -7.13
C ALA A 137 -8.46 -33.19 -7.34
N PHE A 138 -7.69 -32.18 -7.75
CA PHE A 138 -6.24 -32.28 -7.88
C PHE A 138 -5.56 -32.63 -6.55
N THR A 139 -5.98 -32.02 -5.45
CA THR A 139 -5.48 -32.31 -4.10
C THR A 139 -5.75 -33.77 -3.73
N TYR A 140 -6.95 -34.29 -4.02
CA TYR A 140 -7.32 -35.68 -3.79
C TYR A 140 -6.44 -36.64 -4.61
N PHE A 141 -6.38 -36.45 -5.92
CA PHE A 141 -5.59 -37.31 -6.82
C PHE A 141 -4.09 -37.26 -6.50
N SER A 142 -3.56 -36.08 -6.20
CA SER A 142 -2.14 -35.93 -5.85
C SER A 142 -1.75 -36.61 -4.53
N ASN A 143 -2.64 -36.68 -3.55
CA ASN A 143 -2.31 -37.12 -2.18
C ASN A 143 -2.92 -38.46 -1.79
N ARG A 144 -3.86 -39.06 -2.56
CA ARG A 144 -4.56 -40.30 -2.22
C ARG A 144 -3.65 -41.49 -1.95
N THR A 145 -2.51 -41.55 -2.63
CA THR A 145 -1.52 -42.67 -2.53
C THR A 145 -0.50 -42.46 -1.40
N HIS A 146 -0.53 -41.33 -0.71
CA HIS A 146 0.44 -40.98 0.32
C HIS A 146 -0.25 -40.85 1.71
N PRO A 147 -0.05 -41.82 2.61
CA PRO A 147 -0.73 -41.87 3.92
C PRO A 147 -0.23 -40.82 4.93
N LYS A 148 0.83 -40.03 4.59
CA LYS A 148 1.38 -38.99 5.48
C LYS A 148 0.44 -37.80 5.55
N PRO A 149 0.28 -37.18 6.75
CA PRO A 149 -0.55 -35.99 6.90
C PRO A 149 -0.06 -34.86 5.99
N LEU A 150 -0.98 -34.03 5.51
CA LEU A 150 -0.70 -32.91 4.63
C LEU A 150 0.08 -31.79 5.34
N PHE A 151 -0.33 -31.51 6.58
CA PHE A 151 0.32 -30.52 7.42
C PHE A 151 0.56 -31.13 8.80
N ASN A 152 1.77 -30.95 9.33
CA ASN A 152 2.14 -31.44 10.65
C ASN A 152 2.18 -30.25 11.62
N THR A 153 1.06 -29.98 12.29
CA THR A 153 0.92 -28.86 13.20
C THR A 153 1.12 -29.32 14.64
N LYS A 154 2.33 -29.12 15.17
CA LYS A 154 2.55 -29.22 16.61
C LYS A 154 2.17 -27.90 17.26
N ILE A 155 0.96 -27.76 17.72
CA ILE A 155 0.51 -26.55 18.43
C ILE A 155 0.30 -26.89 19.89
N SER A 156 1.16 -26.38 20.76
CA SER A 156 0.86 -26.19 22.17
C SER A 156 0.69 -24.70 22.41
N VAL A 157 -0.54 -24.24 22.43
CA VAL A 157 -0.84 -22.82 22.62
C VAL A 157 -1.45 -22.65 24.00
N PRO A 158 -0.78 -21.92 24.91
CA PRO A 158 -1.36 -21.62 26.23
C PRO A 158 -2.57 -20.71 26.07
N LEU A 159 -3.74 -21.16 26.55
CA LEU A 159 -5.02 -20.52 26.29
C LEU A 159 -5.09 -19.08 26.82
N THR A 160 -4.67 -18.86 28.08
CA THR A 160 -4.80 -17.56 28.75
C THR A 160 -4.08 -16.43 28.03
N PRO A 161 -2.75 -16.52 27.71
CA PRO A 161 -2.08 -15.44 26.96
C PRO A 161 -2.57 -15.31 25.52
N THR A 162 -3.09 -16.38 24.92
CA THR A 162 -3.71 -16.31 23.60
C THR A 162 -4.99 -15.50 23.62
N LEU A 163 -5.91 -15.77 24.54
CA LEU A 163 -7.15 -15.00 24.70
C LEU A 163 -6.86 -13.53 25.04
N PHE A 164 -5.86 -13.29 25.91
CA PHE A 164 -5.41 -11.93 26.22
C PHE A 164 -4.97 -11.17 24.96
N LEU A 165 -4.17 -11.79 24.11
CA LEU A 165 -3.75 -11.15 22.83
C LEU A 165 -4.95 -10.94 21.91
N CYS A 166 -5.81 -11.93 21.72
CA CYS A 166 -6.93 -11.87 20.78
C CYS A 166 -7.98 -10.80 21.12
N ILE A 167 -8.08 -10.35 22.37
CA ILE A 167 -9.03 -9.30 22.77
C ILE A 167 -8.58 -7.90 22.36
N ILE A 168 -7.27 -7.67 22.17
CA ILE A 168 -6.70 -6.33 21.94
C ILE A 168 -7.24 -5.66 20.67
N PRO A 169 -7.39 -6.33 19.50
CA PRO A 169 -7.99 -5.72 18.32
C PRO A 169 -9.44 -5.28 18.51
N PHE A 170 -10.21 -5.97 19.34
CA PHE A 170 -11.59 -5.56 19.66
C PHE A 170 -11.62 -4.29 20.53
N LEU A 171 -10.61 -4.11 21.39
CA LEU A 171 -10.45 -2.85 22.12
C LEU A 171 -10.12 -1.69 21.16
N ALA A 172 -9.40 -1.95 20.07
CA ALA A 172 -9.18 -0.92 19.03
C ALA A 172 -10.50 -0.51 18.36
N VAL A 173 -11.34 -1.47 17.97
CA VAL A 173 -12.66 -1.20 17.39
C VAL A 173 -13.52 -0.38 18.35
N PHE A 174 -13.54 -0.77 19.63
CA PHE A 174 -14.30 -0.04 20.65
C PHE A 174 -13.75 1.37 20.88
N SER A 175 -12.42 1.53 20.95
CA SER A 175 -11.79 2.84 21.15
C SER A 175 -12.03 3.79 19.97
N THR A 176 -11.98 3.29 18.74
CA THR A 176 -12.29 4.11 17.53
C THR A 176 -13.76 4.50 17.49
N TYR A 177 -14.66 3.62 17.92
CA TYR A 177 -16.08 3.95 18.08
C TYR A 177 -16.29 5.11 19.07
N LEU A 178 -15.58 5.10 20.23
CA LEU A 178 -15.66 6.20 21.20
C LEU A 178 -15.16 7.53 20.62
N VAL A 179 -14.07 7.52 19.86
CA VAL A 179 -13.56 8.72 19.22
C VAL A 179 -14.53 9.21 18.14
N ASN A 180 -15.00 8.33 17.26
CA ASN A 180 -15.89 8.69 16.15
C ASN A 180 -17.24 9.23 16.65
N THR A 181 -17.83 8.61 17.69
CA THR A 181 -19.18 8.96 18.13
C THR A 181 -19.18 10.07 19.18
N TYR A 182 -18.19 10.08 20.08
CA TYR A 182 -18.16 10.95 21.25
C TYR A 182 -16.95 11.88 21.30
N ASN A 183 -16.03 11.78 20.34
CA ASN A 183 -14.75 12.49 20.31
C ASN A 183 -13.91 12.27 21.59
N VAL A 184 -13.94 11.03 22.15
CA VAL A 184 -13.24 10.66 23.39
C VAL A 184 -12.01 9.81 23.07
N GLY A 185 -10.82 10.43 23.07
CA GLY A 185 -9.54 9.77 22.78
C GLY A 185 -8.94 8.91 23.91
N ALA A 186 -9.53 8.91 25.13
CA ALA A 186 -8.98 8.20 26.28
C ALA A 186 -8.82 6.69 26.04
N GLY A 187 -9.75 6.07 25.30
CA GLY A 187 -9.66 4.65 24.91
C GLY A 187 -8.43 4.33 24.07
N GLN A 188 -8.05 5.22 23.18
CA GLN A 188 -6.86 5.09 22.34
C GLN A 188 -5.57 5.19 23.18
N LEU A 189 -5.50 6.12 24.11
CA LEU A 189 -4.36 6.24 25.02
C LEU A 189 -4.19 4.98 25.87
N PHE A 190 -5.31 4.43 26.39
CA PHE A 190 -5.29 3.16 27.13
C PHE A 190 -4.78 2.00 26.26
N LEU A 191 -5.23 1.92 25.02
CA LEU A 191 -4.84 0.86 24.09
C LEU A 191 -3.36 0.91 23.73
N TRP A 192 -2.78 2.09 23.49
CA TRP A 192 -1.33 2.24 23.25
C TRP A 192 -0.51 1.83 24.49
N SER A 193 -1.03 2.10 25.68
CA SER A 193 -0.41 1.63 26.92
C SER A 193 -0.42 0.10 27.01
N ILE A 194 -1.52 -0.57 26.61
CA ILE A 194 -1.60 -2.04 26.53
C ILE A 194 -0.58 -2.60 25.55
N ILE A 195 -0.44 -2.02 24.36
CA ILE A 195 0.57 -2.44 23.37
C ILE A 195 1.97 -2.33 23.97
N GLY A 196 2.28 -1.23 24.63
CA GLY A 196 3.55 -1.05 25.34
C GLY A 196 3.80 -2.13 26.40
N VAL A 197 2.78 -2.45 27.20
CA VAL A 197 2.85 -3.51 28.21
C VAL A 197 3.10 -4.87 27.58
N VAL A 198 2.42 -5.23 26.49
CA VAL A 198 2.65 -6.49 25.75
C VAL A 198 4.12 -6.62 25.31
N VAL A 199 4.68 -5.58 24.75
CA VAL A 199 6.09 -5.56 24.30
C VAL A 199 7.05 -5.73 25.49
N LEU A 200 6.78 -5.06 26.60
CA LEU A 200 7.58 -5.20 27.81
C LEU A 200 7.46 -6.62 28.41
N LEU A 201 6.25 -7.20 28.48
CA LEU A 201 6.05 -8.58 28.96
C LEU A 201 6.86 -9.58 28.12
N ILE A 202 6.93 -9.41 26.81
CA ILE A 202 7.76 -10.22 25.90
C ILE A 202 9.27 -10.00 26.18
N ALA A 203 9.70 -8.75 26.29
CA ALA A 203 11.10 -8.42 26.51
C ALA A 203 11.63 -8.93 27.88
N PHE A 204 10.76 -8.94 28.89
CA PHE A 204 11.08 -9.41 30.24
C PHE A 204 10.85 -10.92 30.45
N ASP A 205 10.49 -11.68 29.41
CA ASP A 205 10.16 -13.12 29.47
C ASP A 205 9.02 -13.46 30.45
N LYS A 206 7.99 -12.61 30.47
CA LYS A 206 6.83 -12.77 31.35
C LYS A 206 5.59 -13.09 30.54
N VAL A 207 4.77 -14.02 31.04
CA VAL A 207 3.42 -14.32 30.55
C VAL A 207 3.32 -14.86 29.11
N ILE A 208 4.00 -14.23 28.13
CA ILE A 208 3.86 -14.54 26.70
C ILE A 208 5.04 -15.40 26.23
N PRO A 209 4.83 -16.70 25.94
CA PRO A 209 5.87 -17.59 25.45
C PRO A 209 6.25 -17.26 24.00
N SER A 210 7.46 -17.67 23.60
CA SER A 210 7.99 -17.39 22.25
C SER A 210 7.18 -18.02 21.11
N THR A 211 6.40 -19.05 21.38
CA THR A 211 5.46 -19.68 20.43
C THR A 211 4.35 -18.72 19.99
N LEU A 212 4.00 -17.74 20.83
CA LEU A 212 2.98 -16.73 20.56
C LEU A 212 3.51 -15.43 19.94
N TYR A 213 4.82 -15.28 19.72
CA TYR A 213 5.38 -14.05 19.15
C TYR A 213 4.82 -13.71 17.76
N PRO A 214 4.61 -14.67 16.82
CA PRO A 214 3.94 -14.36 15.55
C PRO A 214 2.52 -13.82 15.73
N LEU A 215 1.74 -14.39 16.68
CA LEU A 215 0.41 -13.92 17.03
C LEU A 215 0.48 -12.51 17.63
N ALA A 216 1.41 -12.27 18.55
CA ALA A 216 1.59 -10.94 19.14
C ALA A 216 1.95 -9.88 18.09
N VAL A 217 2.83 -10.21 17.12
CA VAL A 217 3.16 -9.33 15.98
C VAL A 217 1.91 -9.02 15.16
N PHE A 218 1.11 -10.03 14.80
CA PHE A 218 -0.13 -9.83 14.05
C PHE A 218 -1.14 -8.97 14.82
N VAL A 219 -1.34 -9.27 16.11
CA VAL A 219 -2.28 -8.54 16.98
C VAL A 219 -1.87 -7.08 17.13
N ILE A 220 -0.58 -6.79 17.39
CA ILE A 220 -0.08 -5.42 17.48
C ILE A 220 -0.28 -4.70 16.15
N ALA A 221 0.08 -5.34 15.03
CA ALA A 221 -0.06 -4.75 13.70
C ALA A 221 -1.51 -4.35 13.40
N ILE A 222 -2.44 -5.29 13.51
CA ILE A 222 -3.85 -5.03 13.19
C ILE A 222 -4.48 -4.03 14.16
N THR A 223 -4.08 -4.04 15.43
CA THR A 223 -4.54 -3.09 16.43
C THR A 223 -4.15 -1.66 16.06
N ILE A 224 -2.88 -1.43 15.71
CA ILE A 224 -2.38 -0.12 15.30
C ILE A 224 -3.05 0.33 13.98
N LEU A 225 -3.27 -0.57 13.02
CA LEU A 225 -3.95 -0.25 11.77
C LEU A 225 -5.41 0.10 12.00
N PHE A 226 -6.16 -0.68 12.80
CA PHE A 226 -7.57 -0.41 13.08
C PHE A 226 -7.81 0.90 13.82
N GLN A 227 -6.87 1.33 14.66
CA GLN A 227 -6.94 2.63 15.32
C GLN A 227 -7.01 3.80 14.33
N GLN A 228 -6.46 3.64 13.15
CA GLN A 228 -6.43 4.66 12.11
C GLN A 228 -7.54 4.43 11.08
N THR A 229 -7.69 3.20 10.57
CA THR A 229 -8.65 2.93 9.49
C THR A 229 -10.10 3.02 9.93
N LEU A 230 -10.41 2.74 11.21
CA LEU A 230 -11.77 2.72 11.73
C LEU A 230 -12.20 4.03 12.41
N ILE A 231 -11.31 5.04 12.44
CA ILE A 231 -11.60 6.31 13.13
C ILE A 231 -12.73 7.10 12.49
N SER A 232 -13.02 6.90 11.22
CA SER A 232 -14.11 7.49 10.47
C SER A 232 -14.93 6.40 9.77
N THR A 233 -16.16 6.68 9.38
CA THR A 233 -16.94 5.79 8.50
C THR A 233 -16.48 5.83 7.04
N TRP A 234 -15.65 6.80 6.68
CA TRP A 234 -15.14 7.03 5.33
C TRP A 234 -13.66 6.66 5.20
N LEU A 235 -13.15 6.62 3.96
CA LEU A 235 -11.75 6.35 3.68
C LEU A 235 -10.92 7.59 3.98
N TYR A 236 -9.76 7.40 4.58
CA TYR A 236 -8.78 8.44 4.88
C TYR A 236 -7.67 8.45 3.83
N GLY A 237 -7.36 9.62 3.30
CA GLY A 237 -6.27 9.85 2.35
C GLY A 237 -6.72 9.95 0.89
N ALA A 238 -5.87 10.57 0.09
CA ALA A 238 -6.14 10.96 -1.28
C ALA A 238 -6.07 9.80 -2.28
N ASP A 239 -4.97 9.07 -2.24
CA ASP A 239 -4.72 7.98 -3.18
C ASP A 239 -5.79 6.88 -3.06
N ILE A 240 -6.20 6.55 -1.82
CA ILE A 240 -7.19 5.50 -1.56
C ILE A 240 -8.59 5.87 -2.07
N GLN A 241 -8.92 7.18 -2.12
CA GLN A 241 -10.18 7.65 -2.74
C GLN A 241 -10.18 7.36 -4.25
N SER A 242 -9.06 7.63 -4.92
CA SER A 242 -8.89 7.30 -6.34
C SER A 242 -8.96 5.79 -6.57
N GLU A 243 -8.35 5.01 -5.69
CA GLU A 243 -8.38 3.54 -5.73
C GLU A 243 -9.81 3.00 -5.53
N TRP A 244 -10.52 3.53 -4.54
CA TRP A 244 -11.92 3.19 -4.28
C TRP A 244 -12.81 3.54 -5.47
N ASN A 245 -12.63 4.72 -6.07
CA ASN A 245 -13.41 5.15 -7.22
C ASN A 245 -13.23 4.20 -8.43
N LEU A 246 -11.99 3.80 -8.72
CA LEU A 246 -11.71 2.84 -9.78
C LEU A 246 -12.32 1.45 -9.49
N ALA A 247 -12.21 0.97 -8.27
CA ALA A 247 -12.81 -0.30 -7.86
C ALA A 247 -14.35 -0.24 -7.89
N ASN A 248 -14.94 0.88 -7.48
CA ASN A 248 -16.38 1.12 -7.54
C ASN A 248 -16.89 1.22 -8.98
N ALA A 249 -16.12 1.82 -9.88
CA ALA A 249 -16.43 1.84 -11.30
C ALA A 249 -16.52 0.42 -11.90
N VAL A 250 -15.62 -0.49 -11.48
CA VAL A 250 -15.69 -1.91 -11.89
C VAL A 250 -16.95 -2.59 -11.35
N LEU A 251 -17.32 -2.36 -10.09
CA LEU A 251 -18.54 -2.91 -9.50
C LEU A 251 -19.80 -2.39 -10.21
N THR A 252 -19.84 -1.10 -10.51
CA THR A 252 -21.00 -0.46 -11.17
C THR A 252 -21.13 -0.89 -12.62
N ALA A 253 -20.00 -0.94 -13.36
CA ALA A 253 -19.99 -1.37 -14.75
C ALA A 253 -20.13 -2.88 -14.93
N GLY A 254 -19.81 -3.68 -13.89
CA GLY A 254 -19.75 -5.12 -13.97
C GLY A 254 -18.59 -5.66 -14.81
N ILE A 255 -17.65 -4.80 -15.23
CA ILE A 255 -16.49 -5.15 -16.05
C ILE A 255 -15.31 -4.25 -15.69
N TRP A 256 -14.10 -4.82 -15.65
CA TRP A 256 -12.88 -4.05 -15.63
C TRP A 256 -12.42 -3.76 -17.06
N ASN A 257 -12.34 -2.48 -17.42
CA ASN A 257 -11.82 -2.03 -18.70
C ASN A 257 -10.43 -1.39 -18.50
N PRO A 258 -9.34 -1.99 -18.98
CA PRO A 258 -8.00 -1.44 -18.84
C PRO A 258 -7.82 -0.07 -19.50
N ASN A 259 -8.64 0.25 -20.52
CA ASN A 259 -8.55 1.48 -21.29
C ASN A 259 -9.50 2.60 -20.80
N SER A 260 -10.29 2.35 -19.75
CA SER A 260 -11.28 3.33 -19.25
C SER A 260 -10.64 4.53 -18.57
N SER A 261 -9.37 4.47 -18.20
CA SER A 261 -8.66 5.54 -17.53
C SER A 261 -7.18 5.50 -17.89
N VAL A 262 -6.60 6.67 -18.18
CA VAL A 262 -5.15 6.86 -18.37
C VAL A 262 -4.37 6.81 -17.04
N VAL A 263 -5.08 6.77 -15.91
CA VAL A 263 -4.47 6.71 -14.58
C VAL A 263 -3.84 5.32 -14.39
N GLN A 264 -2.55 5.31 -14.04
CA GLN A 264 -1.77 4.08 -13.84
C GLN A 264 -2.39 3.12 -12.80
N TYR A 265 -3.24 3.62 -11.89
CA TYR A 265 -3.90 2.81 -10.87
C TYR A 265 -4.93 1.83 -11.46
N ASN A 266 -5.50 2.13 -12.63
CA ASN A 266 -6.39 1.21 -13.34
C ASN A 266 -5.70 -0.10 -13.76
N GLY A 267 -4.37 -0.10 -13.92
CA GLY A 267 -3.56 -1.30 -14.16
C GLY A 267 -3.24 -2.13 -12.91
N MET A 268 -3.70 -1.72 -11.72
CA MET A 268 -3.39 -2.42 -10.46
C MET A 268 -4.50 -3.36 -10.05
N LEU A 269 -4.39 -4.64 -10.45
CA LEU A 269 -5.40 -5.67 -10.17
C LEU A 269 -5.68 -5.84 -8.69
N SER A 270 -4.72 -5.55 -7.83
CA SER A 270 -4.90 -5.52 -6.37
C SER A 270 -6.00 -4.53 -5.93
N VAL A 271 -6.34 -3.54 -6.74
CA VAL A 271 -7.41 -2.57 -6.50
C VAL A 271 -8.66 -2.89 -7.33
N VAL A 272 -8.51 -2.88 -8.66
CA VAL A 272 -9.65 -2.94 -9.59
C VAL A 272 -10.26 -4.34 -9.75
N VAL A 273 -9.59 -5.39 -9.28
CA VAL A 273 -10.07 -6.77 -9.32
C VAL A 273 -10.30 -7.33 -7.93
N LEU A 274 -9.32 -7.20 -7.04
CA LEU A 274 -9.36 -7.83 -5.73
C LEU A 274 -10.46 -7.26 -4.84
N ALA A 275 -10.55 -5.93 -4.73
CA ALA A 275 -11.55 -5.27 -3.88
C ALA A 275 -12.99 -5.56 -4.35
N PRO A 276 -13.35 -5.46 -5.64
CA PRO A 276 -14.66 -5.87 -6.14
C PRO A 276 -15.01 -7.33 -5.83
N ILE A 277 -14.08 -8.27 -5.99
CA ILE A 277 -14.34 -9.69 -5.71
C ILE A 277 -14.61 -9.92 -4.22
N TYR A 278 -13.83 -9.29 -3.34
CA TYR A 278 -14.10 -9.36 -1.90
C TYR A 278 -15.45 -8.73 -1.55
N SER A 279 -15.79 -7.57 -2.11
CA SER A 279 -17.07 -6.92 -1.88
C SER A 279 -18.25 -7.80 -2.29
N LEU A 280 -18.21 -8.35 -3.50
CA LEU A 280 -19.28 -9.21 -4.03
C LEU A 280 -19.48 -10.49 -3.20
N ILE A 281 -18.42 -11.28 -2.97
CA ILE A 281 -18.53 -12.58 -2.31
C ILE A 281 -18.82 -12.43 -0.81
N SER A 282 -18.20 -11.43 -0.15
CA SER A 282 -18.43 -11.20 1.26
C SER A 282 -19.72 -10.43 1.56
N ASN A 283 -20.42 -9.92 0.54
CA ASN A 283 -21.57 -9.00 0.69
C ASN A 283 -21.24 -7.84 1.63
N LEU A 284 -20.09 -7.23 1.40
CA LEU A 284 -19.55 -6.14 2.21
C LEU A 284 -19.42 -4.90 1.33
N ASP A 285 -19.88 -3.76 1.83
CA ASP A 285 -19.66 -2.50 1.13
C ASP A 285 -18.16 -2.30 0.84
N LEU A 286 -17.86 -1.75 -0.33
CA LEU A 286 -16.49 -1.60 -0.81
C LEU A 286 -15.62 -0.77 0.15
N ILE A 287 -16.20 0.23 0.84
CA ILE A 287 -15.50 1.03 1.85
C ILE A 287 -14.94 0.12 2.97
N TRP A 288 -15.75 -0.84 3.44
CA TRP A 288 -15.34 -1.77 4.49
C TRP A 288 -14.32 -2.80 4.01
N VAL A 289 -14.32 -3.13 2.72
CA VAL A 289 -13.22 -3.93 2.13
C VAL A 289 -11.89 -3.21 2.32
N PHE A 290 -11.80 -1.94 1.95
CA PHE A 290 -10.60 -1.13 2.12
C PHE A 290 -10.23 -0.89 3.59
N LYS A 291 -11.21 -0.74 4.48
CA LYS A 291 -10.99 -0.42 5.90
C LYS A 291 -10.68 -1.62 6.78
N ILE A 292 -11.11 -2.82 6.41
CA ILE A 292 -10.96 -4.04 7.23
C ILE A 292 -10.10 -5.08 6.52
N ILE A 293 -10.47 -5.47 5.29
CA ILE A 293 -9.81 -6.60 4.61
C ILE A 293 -8.37 -6.27 4.25
N TYR A 294 -8.13 -5.10 3.65
CA TYR A 294 -6.77 -4.70 3.26
C TYR A 294 -5.85 -4.54 4.47
N PRO A 295 -6.21 -3.84 5.55
CA PRO A 295 -5.39 -3.78 6.76
C PRO A 295 -5.15 -5.15 7.42
N VAL A 296 -6.11 -6.08 7.39
CA VAL A 296 -5.89 -7.46 7.87
C VAL A 296 -4.86 -8.20 7.03
N LEU A 297 -4.91 -8.06 5.70
CA LEU A 297 -3.91 -8.62 4.80
C LEU A 297 -2.54 -7.96 5.02
N PHE A 298 -2.51 -6.65 5.19
CA PHE A 298 -1.28 -5.89 5.46
C PHE A 298 -0.65 -6.24 6.82
N ALA A 299 -1.45 -6.54 7.84
CA ALA A 299 -0.95 -7.01 9.14
C ALA A 299 -0.15 -8.33 9.05
N LEU A 300 -0.25 -9.07 7.95
CA LEU A 300 0.59 -10.24 7.67
C LEU A 300 2.01 -9.85 7.21
N VAL A 301 2.24 -8.62 6.76
CA VAL A 301 3.58 -8.13 6.38
C VAL A 301 4.55 -8.21 7.58
N PRO A 302 4.28 -7.62 8.75
CA PRO A 302 5.13 -7.79 9.93
C PRO A 302 5.30 -9.26 10.36
N VAL A 303 4.27 -10.11 10.18
CA VAL A 303 4.38 -11.56 10.47
C VAL A 303 5.36 -12.25 9.51
N GLY A 304 5.33 -11.87 8.23
CA GLY A 304 6.31 -12.31 7.24
C GLY A 304 7.72 -11.85 7.58
N LEU A 305 7.89 -10.59 7.99
CA LEU A 305 9.15 -10.04 8.48
C LEU A 305 9.66 -10.80 9.69
N TYR A 306 8.79 -11.15 10.63
CA TYR A 306 9.17 -11.97 11.78
C TYR A 306 9.78 -13.30 11.33
N GLN A 307 9.20 -13.97 10.34
CA GLN A 307 9.76 -15.23 9.81
C GLN A 307 11.12 -15.01 9.12
N ILE A 308 11.26 -13.96 8.33
CA ILE A 308 12.53 -13.58 7.68
C ILE A 308 13.60 -13.34 8.73
N PHE A 309 13.30 -12.52 9.73
CA PHE A 309 14.27 -12.14 10.78
C PHE A 309 14.61 -13.30 11.71
N ARG A 310 13.62 -14.16 12.03
CA ARG A 310 13.84 -15.38 12.82
C ARG A 310 14.77 -16.38 12.13
N LYS A 311 14.75 -16.46 10.78
CA LYS A 311 15.69 -17.29 10.01
C LYS A 311 17.13 -16.75 10.03
N GLN A 312 17.31 -15.50 10.39
CA GLN A 312 18.60 -14.81 10.44
C GLN A 312 19.12 -14.61 11.90
N LEU A 313 18.19 -14.42 12.84
CA LEU A 313 18.46 -13.96 14.21
C LEU A 313 17.61 -14.74 15.23
N ASN A 314 17.80 -14.48 16.51
CA ASN A 314 16.98 -15.10 17.54
C ASN A 314 15.56 -14.48 17.60
N VAL A 315 14.62 -15.20 18.24
CA VAL A 315 13.20 -14.87 18.30
C VAL A 315 12.88 -13.49 18.90
N LYS A 316 13.68 -13.04 19.90
CA LYS A 316 13.48 -11.71 20.53
C LYS A 316 13.95 -10.57 19.65
N VAL A 317 15.11 -10.73 19.02
CA VAL A 317 15.61 -9.74 18.05
C VAL A 317 14.63 -9.63 16.90
N ALA A 318 14.12 -10.76 16.37
CA ALA A 318 13.12 -10.77 15.33
C ALA A 318 11.83 -10.02 15.75
N PHE A 319 11.34 -10.27 16.97
CA PHE A 319 10.14 -9.60 17.48
C PHE A 319 10.36 -8.07 17.64
N LEU A 320 11.46 -7.65 18.28
CA LEU A 320 11.73 -6.21 18.48
C LEU A 320 12.00 -5.49 17.15
N SER A 321 12.59 -6.17 16.16
CA SER A 321 12.75 -5.61 14.81
C SER A 321 11.39 -5.39 14.11
N CYS A 322 10.46 -6.33 14.24
CA CYS A 322 9.10 -6.15 13.73
C CYS A 322 8.35 -5.05 14.49
N PHE A 323 8.55 -4.96 15.79
CA PHE A 323 7.93 -3.91 16.59
C PHE A 323 8.45 -2.52 16.18
N PHE A 324 9.75 -2.38 15.92
CA PHE A 324 10.32 -1.15 15.38
C PHE A 324 9.71 -0.78 14.02
N PHE A 325 9.58 -1.75 13.11
CA PHE A 325 8.92 -1.55 11.82
C PHE A 325 7.50 -1.00 11.98
N MET A 326 6.70 -1.61 12.87
CA MET A 326 5.32 -1.20 13.14
C MET A 326 5.20 0.13 13.91
N SER A 327 6.25 0.54 14.66
CA SER A 327 6.26 1.80 15.41
C SER A 327 6.55 3.03 14.55
N PHE A 328 6.96 2.85 13.31
CA PHE A 328 7.19 3.97 12.39
C PHE A 328 5.86 4.49 11.86
N ALA A 329 5.63 5.80 11.96
CA ALA A 329 4.33 6.41 11.67
C ALA A 329 3.76 6.05 10.29
N THR A 330 4.59 5.99 9.25
CA THR A 330 4.15 5.63 7.89
C THR A 330 3.47 4.26 7.83
N PHE A 331 3.81 3.31 8.70
CA PHE A 331 3.16 2.00 8.75
C PHE A 331 1.63 2.10 8.98
N TYR A 332 1.20 2.99 9.85
CA TYR A 332 -0.21 3.10 10.25
C TYR A 332 -0.91 4.37 9.75
N THR A 333 -0.19 5.39 9.31
CA THR A 333 -0.77 6.60 8.72
C THR A 333 -0.65 6.61 7.20
N GLY A 334 0.54 6.34 6.67
CA GLY A 334 0.82 6.40 5.23
C GLY A 334 0.37 5.18 4.45
N MET A 335 0.49 3.96 5.02
CA MET A 335 0.16 2.74 4.27
C MET A 335 -1.34 2.54 4.12
N ILE A 336 -2.14 2.88 5.12
CA ILE A 336 -3.59 2.77 5.06
C ILE A 336 -4.25 3.68 4.00
N THR A 337 -3.51 4.64 3.47
CA THR A 337 -3.96 5.51 2.37
C THR A 337 -3.64 4.93 0.99
N LEU A 338 -3.07 3.71 0.92
CA LEU A 338 -2.46 3.11 -0.26
C LEU A 338 -2.75 1.60 -0.33
N ALA A 339 -4.01 1.22 -0.54
CA ALA A 339 -4.41 -0.18 -0.55
C ALA A 339 -3.60 -1.05 -1.54
N ARG A 340 -3.26 -0.49 -2.71
CA ARG A 340 -2.37 -1.14 -3.68
C ARG A 340 -0.99 -1.50 -3.09
N GLN A 341 -0.44 -0.64 -2.23
CA GLN A 341 0.88 -0.87 -1.63
C GLN A 341 0.80 -1.88 -0.49
N GLU A 342 -0.28 -1.93 0.27
CA GLU A 342 -0.50 -2.93 1.32
C GLU A 342 -0.38 -4.36 0.77
N ILE A 343 -1.03 -4.63 -0.37
CA ILE A 343 -0.95 -5.93 -1.05
C ILE A 343 0.42 -6.17 -1.69
N ALA A 344 1.00 -5.13 -2.29
CA ALA A 344 2.32 -5.23 -2.92
C ALA A 344 3.43 -5.52 -1.89
N GLU A 345 3.41 -4.90 -0.70
CA GLU A 345 4.37 -5.20 0.37
C GLU A 345 4.25 -6.64 0.87
N LEU A 346 3.04 -7.20 0.91
CA LEU A 346 2.86 -8.63 1.23
C LEU A 346 3.58 -9.52 0.22
N PHE A 347 3.41 -9.29 -1.09
CA PHE A 347 4.13 -10.04 -2.11
C PHE A 347 5.64 -9.81 -2.07
N PHE A 348 6.09 -8.60 -1.80
CA PHE A 348 7.51 -8.30 -1.66
C PHE A 348 8.13 -9.04 -0.47
N VAL A 349 7.45 -9.09 0.67
CA VAL A 349 7.88 -9.85 1.84
C VAL A 349 7.90 -11.36 1.55
N LEU A 350 6.93 -11.89 0.80
CA LEU A 350 6.92 -13.29 0.37
C LEU A 350 8.11 -13.62 -0.56
N LEU A 351 8.50 -12.71 -1.46
CA LEU A 351 9.71 -12.86 -2.28
C LEU A 351 10.98 -12.94 -1.43
N ILE A 352 11.11 -12.05 -0.43
CA ILE A 352 12.27 -12.08 0.49
C ILE A 352 12.24 -13.34 1.36
N LEU A 353 11.07 -13.77 1.82
CA LEU A 353 10.93 -15.00 2.60
C LEU A 353 11.38 -16.23 1.79
N LEU A 354 11.00 -16.29 0.51
CA LEU A 354 11.50 -17.34 -0.41
C LEU A 354 13.01 -17.25 -0.56
N LEU A 355 13.57 -16.06 -0.72
CA LEU A 355 15.01 -15.85 -0.89
C LEU A 355 15.83 -16.39 0.29
N VAL A 356 15.32 -16.27 1.51
CA VAL A 356 16.00 -16.74 2.72
C VAL A 356 15.62 -18.17 3.15
N SER A 357 14.63 -18.79 2.50
CA SER A 357 14.19 -20.15 2.81
C SER A 357 15.12 -21.19 2.18
N LYS A 358 15.59 -22.17 2.98
CA LYS A 358 16.51 -23.23 2.53
C LYS A 358 15.85 -24.61 2.48
N GLU A 359 14.66 -24.74 3.02
CA GLU A 359 14.01 -26.03 3.30
C GLU A 359 13.03 -26.46 2.20
N MET A 360 12.88 -25.64 1.15
CA MET A 360 11.92 -25.84 0.07
C MET A 360 12.62 -26.44 -1.17
N ASP A 361 11.90 -27.31 -1.91
CA ASP A 361 12.34 -27.74 -3.22
C ASP A 361 12.61 -26.56 -4.14
N GLN A 362 13.77 -26.54 -4.78
CA GLN A 362 14.25 -25.41 -5.57
C GLN A 362 13.34 -25.09 -6.77
N ARG A 363 12.69 -26.09 -7.38
CA ARG A 363 11.79 -25.86 -8.51
C ARG A 363 10.51 -25.14 -8.04
N ILE A 364 9.94 -25.62 -6.93
CA ILE A 364 8.76 -25.00 -6.32
C ILE A 364 9.10 -23.57 -5.86
N GLN A 365 10.24 -23.40 -5.19
CA GLN A 365 10.71 -22.10 -4.74
C GLN A 365 10.88 -21.09 -5.90
N SER A 366 11.48 -21.54 -7.03
CA SER A 366 11.63 -20.71 -8.23
C SER A 366 10.29 -20.38 -8.88
N ALA A 367 9.36 -21.33 -8.94
CA ALA A 367 8.03 -21.12 -9.48
C ALA A 367 7.24 -20.11 -8.61
N LEU A 368 7.25 -20.25 -7.29
CA LEU A 368 6.61 -19.32 -6.38
C LEU A 368 7.24 -17.92 -6.45
N PHE A 369 8.57 -17.84 -6.61
CA PHE A 369 9.27 -16.57 -6.77
C PHE A 369 8.81 -15.83 -8.03
N MET A 370 8.65 -16.54 -9.15
CA MET A 370 8.10 -15.97 -10.38
C MET A 370 6.65 -15.53 -10.21
N VAL A 371 5.80 -16.38 -9.63
CA VAL A 371 4.39 -16.08 -9.39
C VAL A 371 4.24 -14.82 -8.53
N PHE A 372 4.88 -14.78 -7.36
CA PHE A 372 4.78 -13.60 -6.49
C PHE A 372 5.44 -12.35 -7.10
N GLY A 373 6.50 -12.53 -7.92
CA GLY A 373 7.07 -11.43 -8.70
C GLY A 373 6.09 -10.83 -9.70
N LEU A 374 5.34 -11.68 -10.44
CA LEU A 374 4.29 -11.22 -11.37
C LEU A 374 3.12 -10.56 -10.62
N LEU A 375 2.76 -11.07 -9.45
CA LEU A 375 1.71 -10.45 -8.62
C LEU A 375 2.14 -9.08 -8.08
N LEU A 376 3.42 -8.92 -7.77
CA LEU A 376 3.97 -7.61 -7.41
C LEU A 376 3.87 -6.63 -8.57
N VAL A 377 4.10 -7.08 -9.84
CA VAL A 377 3.89 -6.26 -11.05
C VAL A 377 2.47 -5.69 -11.08
N VAL A 378 1.47 -6.55 -11.00
CA VAL A 378 0.05 -6.15 -11.14
C VAL A 378 -0.54 -5.53 -9.87
N SER A 379 0.23 -5.47 -8.78
CA SER A 379 -0.21 -4.84 -7.52
C SER A 379 0.27 -3.40 -7.37
N HIS A 380 1.56 -3.09 -7.68
CA HIS A 380 2.08 -1.73 -7.50
C HIS A 380 3.36 -1.50 -8.32
N TYR A 381 3.30 -0.62 -9.35
CA TYR A 381 4.44 -0.35 -10.22
C TYR A 381 5.68 0.18 -9.48
N GLY A 382 5.49 1.15 -8.57
CA GLY A 382 6.60 1.79 -7.85
C GLY A 382 7.42 0.80 -7.03
N LEU A 383 6.77 0.00 -6.17
CA LEU A 383 7.44 -1.02 -5.36
C LEU A 383 8.06 -2.12 -6.23
N PHE A 384 7.39 -2.49 -7.34
CA PHE A 384 7.93 -3.48 -8.26
C PHE A 384 9.27 -3.02 -8.89
N PHE A 385 9.35 -1.79 -9.41
CA PHE A 385 10.59 -1.29 -10.02
C PHE A 385 11.72 -1.15 -8.98
N ILE A 386 11.40 -0.75 -7.74
CA ILE A 386 12.37 -0.75 -6.62
C ILE A 386 12.85 -2.19 -6.34
N ALA A 387 11.94 -3.15 -6.26
CA ALA A 387 12.28 -4.55 -6.01
C ALA A 387 13.15 -5.14 -7.12
N VAL A 388 12.83 -4.88 -8.39
CA VAL A 388 13.64 -5.33 -9.55
C VAL A 388 15.02 -4.69 -9.53
N LEU A 389 15.13 -3.41 -9.20
CA LEU A 389 16.43 -2.74 -9.02
C LEU A 389 17.25 -3.45 -7.93
N PHE A 390 16.66 -3.78 -6.78
CA PHE A 390 17.34 -4.49 -5.70
C PHE A 390 17.79 -5.89 -6.14
N LEU A 391 16.93 -6.63 -6.84
CA LEU A 391 17.26 -7.95 -7.36
C LEU A 391 18.37 -7.90 -8.43
N PHE A 392 18.33 -6.90 -9.31
CA PHE A 392 19.36 -6.70 -10.33
C PHE A 392 20.72 -6.37 -9.69
N LEU A 393 20.77 -5.42 -8.79
CA LEU A 393 22.00 -5.06 -8.09
C LEU A 393 22.52 -6.24 -7.26
N MET A 394 21.65 -7.01 -6.60
CA MET A 394 22.03 -8.19 -5.86
C MET A 394 22.61 -9.27 -6.80
N TRP A 395 21.97 -9.53 -7.95
CA TRP A 395 22.50 -10.45 -8.96
C TRP A 395 23.88 -9.99 -9.45
N LEU A 396 24.04 -8.70 -9.76
CA LEU A 396 25.28 -8.11 -10.24
C LEU A 396 26.41 -8.30 -9.21
N VAL A 397 26.19 -7.90 -7.95
CA VAL A 397 27.18 -8.04 -6.86
C VAL A 397 27.57 -9.51 -6.66
N LEU A 398 26.59 -10.42 -6.60
CA LEU A 398 26.85 -11.84 -6.42
C LEU A 398 27.57 -12.45 -7.63
N THR A 399 27.32 -11.98 -8.85
CA THR A 399 27.98 -12.44 -10.07
C THR A 399 29.42 -11.94 -10.14
N ILE A 400 29.66 -10.65 -9.87
CA ILE A 400 31.01 -10.08 -9.81
C ILE A 400 31.85 -10.82 -8.75
N ALA A 401 31.24 -11.10 -7.58
CA ALA A 401 31.91 -11.85 -6.52
C ALA A 401 32.28 -13.30 -6.93
N ARG A 402 31.50 -13.91 -7.86
CA ARG A 402 31.78 -15.25 -8.40
C ARG A 402 32.83 -15.22 -9.53
N VAL A 403 32.72 -14.27 -10.47
CA VAL A 403 33.58 -14.15 -11.65
C VAL A 403 34.95 -13.58 -11.31
N GLY A 404 35.04 -12.70 -10.32
CA GLY A 404 36.27 -12.14 -9.79
C GLY A 404 37.27 -13.19 -9.30
N GLY A 405 36.98 -14.45 -9.59
CA GLY A 405 37.79 -15.64 -9.89
C GLY A 405 38.84 -16.03 -8.90
N SER A 406 39.07 -15.33 -7.88
CA SER A 406 39.86 -15.89 -6.83
C SER A 406 38.91 -16.56 -5.85
N LYS A 407 39.08 -17.88 -5.72
CA LYS A 407 38.71 -18.62 -4.53
C LYS A 407 39.05 -17.86 -3.22
N LEU A 408 39.80 -16.77 -3.36
CA LEU A 408 40.14 -15.78 -2.36
C LEU A 408 39.00 -14.82 -2.00
N THR A 409 38.18 -14.34 -2.95
CA THR A 409 37.21 -13.27 -2.66
C THR A 409 35.94 -13.81 -2.01
N LEU A 410 35.40 -14.93 -2.47
CA LEU A 410 34.26 -15.58 -1.80
C LEU A 410 34.67 -16.27 -0.49
N ARG A 411 35.84 -16.93 -0.43
CA ARG A 411 36.43 -17.40 0.82
C ARG A 411 36.82 -16.23 1.73
N HIS A 412 37.29 -15.10 1.19
CA HIS A 412 37.55 -13.90 2.01
C HIS A 412 36.28 -13.23 2.53
N LEU A 413 35.19 -13.16 1.73
CA LEU A 413 33.89 -12.75 2.24
C LEU A 413 33.30 -13.77 3.21
N GLN A 414 33.39 -15.06 2.92
CA GLN A 414 32.93 -16.13 3.80
C GLN A 414 33.77 -16.25 5.07
N THR A 415 35.08 -16.12 4.99
CA THR A 415 35.97 -16.08 6.17
C THR A 415 35.94 -14.74 6.89
N LYS A 416 35.76 -13.63 6.17
CA LYS A 416 35.52 -12.33 6.83
C LYS A 416 34.16 -12.25 7.54
N ILE A 417 33.13 -12.94 7.05
CA ILE A 417 31.78 -12.95 7.60
C ILE A 417 31.55 -14.13 8.56
N GLY A 418 32.55 -15.03 8.74
CA GLY A 418 32.47 -16.15 9.68
C GLY A 418 31.54 -17.29 9.26
N ILE A 419 31.25 -17.45 7.95
CA ILE A 419 30.46 -18.54 7.43
C ILE A 419 31.36 -19.75 7.25
N HIS A 420 31.38 -20.64 8.24
CA HIS A 420 31.88 -21.99 8.06
C HIS A 420 30.83 -22.81 7.29
N THR A 421 31.15 -23.21 6.06
CA THR A 421 30.48 -24.36 5.45
C THR A 421 30.72 -25.55 6.36
N ASP A 422 29.65 -26.25 6.74
CA ASP A 422 29.72 -27.46 7.56
C ASP A 422 30.85 -28.36 7.12
N LYS A 423 31.90 -28.40 7.93
CA LYS A 423 32.81 -29.54 7.89
C LYS A 423 32.03 -30.74 8.39
N GLN A 424 31.91 -31.73 7.55
CA GLN A 424 31.50 -33.08 7.93
C GLN A 424 32.02 -33.42 9.32
N ILE A 425 31.10 -33.77 10.20
CA ILE A 425 31.42 -34.36 11.51
C ILE A 425 32.06 -35.72 11.15
N THR A 426 33.37 -35.76 11.08
CA THR A 426 34.12 -37.02 11.17
C THR A 426 33.96 -37.48 12.61
N ALA A 427 33.23 -38.57 12.80
CA ALA A 427 33.14 -39.29 14.05
C ALA A 427 34.56 -39.64 14.58
N PRO A 428 34.81 -39.54 15.92
CA PRO A 428 36.08 -39.91 16.45
C PRO A 428 36.32 -41.41 16.31
N SER A 429 37.35 -41.78 15.58
CA SER A 429 37.86 -43.13 15.46
C SER A 429 38.51 -43.53 16.77
N HIS A 430 37.80 -44.22 17.66
CA HIS A 430 38.42 -45.10 18.68
C HIS A 430 37.39 -46.12 19.10
N TRP A 431 37.33 -47.22 18.33
CA TRP A 431 37.00 -48.56 18.88
C TRP A 431 37.76 -49.58 18.04
N SER A 432 38.81 -50.11 18.63
CA SER A 432 39.53 -51.28 18.15
C SER A 432 38.82 -52.56 18.57
N LEU A 433 38.45 -53.42 17.59
CA LEU A 433 38.09 -54.80 17.82
C LEU A 433 38.77 -55.70 16.75
N PRO A 434 39.10 -56.98 17.10
CA PRO A 434 40.23 -57.67 16.49
C PRO A 434 39.92 -58.35 15.15
N ARG A 435 41.03 -58.56 14.38
CA ARG A 435 41.05 -59.30 13.12
C ARG A 435 40.58 -60.73 13.23
N SER A 436 39.67 -61.21 12.37
CA SER A 436 39.73 -62.54 11.78
C SER A 436 38.97 -62.58 10.43
N LEU A 437 39.73 -62.94 9.38
CA LEU A 437 39.43 -63.72 8.22
C LEU A 437 38.19 -63.41 7.35
N GLY A 438 38.48 -63.03 6.07
CA GLY A 438 37.55 -63.29 4.95
C GLY A 438 37.82 -62.42 3.70
N VAL A 439 38.52 -62.93 2.76
CA VAL A 439 38.74 -62.40 1.41
C VAL A 439 37.39 -62.20 0.70
N HIS A 440 37.08 -61.01 0.22
CA HIS A 440 36.31 -60.81 -1.00
C HIS A 440 36.53 -59.46 -1.67
N LYS A 441 36.73 -59.55 -2.95
CA LYS A 441 36.96 -58.61 -4.05
C LYS A 441 36.47 -57.21 -3.95
N ASP A 442 37.28 -56.30 -4.49
CA ASP A 442 37.08 -54.95 -4.91
C ASP A 442 35.70 -54.66 -5.51
N LYS A 443 34.89 -53.81 -4.83
CA LYS A 443 33.95 -52.91 -5.46
C LYS A 443 34.49 -51.50 -5.25
N GLN A 444 34.94 -50.90 -6.34
CA GLN A 444 35.20 -49.49 -6.40
C GLN A 444 33.96 -48.74 -5.87
N ILE A 445 34.06 -48.12 -4.69
CA ILE A 445 33.12 -47.14 -4.19
C ILE A 445 33.40 -45.90 -4.98
N THR A 446 32.64 -45.70 -6.08
CA THR A 446 32.55 -44.42 -6.75
C THR A 446 32.06 -43.39 -5.72
N GLU A 447 32.94 -42.48 -5.36
CA GLU A 447 32.52 -41.29 -4.58
C GLU A 447 31.33 -40.63 -5.29
N PRO A 448 30.24 -40.31 -4.58
CA PRO A 448 29.12 -39.63 -5.19
C PRO A 448 29.66 -38.30 -5.75
N SER A 449 29.51 -38.09 -7.06
CA SER A 449 29.86 -36.84 -7.70
C SER A 449 29.29 -35.67 -6.89
N PRO A 450 30.08 -34.60 -6.65
CA PRO A 450 29.61 -33.46 -5.89
C PRO A 450 28.32 -32.91 -6.52
N SER A 451 27.26 -32.94 -5.74
CA SER A 451 25.96 -32.37 -6.18
C SER A 451 26.17 -30.94 -6.72
N PRO A 452 25.62 -30.63 -7.90
CA PRO A 452 25.81 -29.30 -8.46
C PRO A 452 25.38 -28.22 -7.44
N PRO A 453 26.12 -27.12 -7.35
CA PRO A 453 25.81 -26.06 -6.38
C PRO A 453 24.37 -25.58 -6.61
N PRO A 454 23.61 -25.29 -5.54
CA PRO A 454 22.22 -24.87 -5.64
C PRO A 454 22.11 -23.64 -6.56
N ARG A 455 21.24 -23.73 -7.56
CA ARG A 455 21.00 -22.65 -8.52
C ARG A 455 20.45 -21.44 -7.77
N SER A 456 20.96 -20.25 -8.09
CA SER A 456 20.44 -19.00 -7.50
C SER A 456 19.00 -18.74 -7.97
N LEU A 457 18.09 -18.37 -7.07
CA LEU A 457 16.74 -17.94 -7.41
C LEU A 457 16.77 -16.67 -8.27
N VAL A 458 17.69 -15.79 -7.96
CA VAL A 458 17.85 -14.51 -8.66
C VAL A 458 18.86 -14.73 -9.80
N THR A 459 18.33 -14.86 -11.00
CA THR A 459 19.08 -14.95 -12.25
C THR A 459 18.74 -13.78 -13.15
N ILE A 460 19.64 -13.45 -14.09
CA ILE A 460 19.33 -12.39 -15.06
C ILE A 460 18.06 -12.72 -15.86
N LEU A 461 17.84 -14.00 -16.19
CA LEU A 461 16.62 -14.44 -16.88
C LEU A 461 15.36 -14.13 -16.06
N THR A 462 15.35 -14.47 -14.74
CA THR A 462 14.23 -14.18 -13.85
C THR A 462 13.93 -12.67 -13.81
N ILE A 463 14.98 -11.84 -13.67
CA ILE A 463 14.87 -10.39 -13.64
C ILE A 463 14.32 -9.85 -14.96
N SER A 464 14.89 -10.33 -16.10
CA SER A 464 14.48 -9.89 -17.44
C SER A 464 13.02 -10.25 -17.74
N VAL A 465 12.58 -11.46 -17.38
CA VAL A 465 11.18 -11.88 -17.58
C VAL A 465 10.23 -11.00 -16.76
N LEU A 466 10.54 -10.74 -15.49
CA LEU A 466 9.73 -9.85 -14.65
C LEU A 466 9.70 -8.42 -15.18
N PHE A 467 10.84 -7.90 -15.62
CA PHE A 467 10.93 -6.55 -16.18
C PHE A 467 10.15 -6.39 -17.48
N ILE A 468 10.28 -7.37 -18.40
CA ILE A 468 9.54 -7.39 -19.67
C ILE A 468 8.04 -7.50 -19.40
N ALA A 469 7.63 -8.39 -18.49
CA ALA A 469 6.23 -8.55 -18.11
C ALA A 469 5.63 -7.25 -17.55
N ALA A 470 6.37 -6.54 -16.69
CA ALA A 470 5.91 -5.26 -16.14
C ALA A 470 5.81 -4.17 -17.22
N THR A 471 6.82 -4.06 -18.09
CA THR A 471 6.82 -3.08 -19.17
C THR A 471 5.63 -3.32 -20.12
N ALA A 472 5.41 -4.57 -20.53
CA ALA A 472 4.28 -4.95 -21.37
C ALA A 472 2.93 -4.67 -20.68
N TRP A 473 2.82 -5.00 -19.38
CA TRP A 473 1.60 -4.79 -18.60
C TRP A 473 1.22 -3.31 -18.50
N TYR A 474 2.16 -2.45 -18.09
CA TYR A 474 1.88 -1.01 -17.93
C TYR A 474 1.84 -0.26 -19.26
N PHE A 475 2.44 -0.80 -20.32
CA PHE A 475 2.21 -0.28 -21.66
C PHE A 475 0.76 -0.54 -22.11
N PHE A 476 0.24 -1.73 -21.82
CA PHE A 476 -1.13 -2.12 -22.17
C PHE A 476 -2.18 -1.39 -21.30
N THR A 477 -1.99 -1.35 -19.95
CA THR A 477 -3.03 -0.84 -19.04
C THR A 477 -2.94 0.66 -18.74
N ALA A 478 -1.78 1.29 -18.93
CA ALA A 478 -1.52 2.69 -18.58
C ALA A 478 -0.98 3.50 -19.76
N GLN A 479 -1.11 2.99 -20.99
CA GLN A 479 -0.70 3.65 -22.23
C GLN A 479 0.73 4.23 -22.18
N GLY A 480 1.65 3.56 -21.49
CA GLY A 480 3.03 3.96 -21.32
C GLY A 480 3.30 5.09 -20.30
N SER A 481 2.29 5.61 -19.61
CA SER A 481 2.45 6.71 -18.63
C SER A 481 3.47 6.39 -17.53
N VAL A 482 3.56 5.14 -17.09
CA VAL A 482 4.56 4.69 -16.10
C VAL A 482 5.97 4.78 -16.67
N SER A 483 6.19 4.38 -17.93
CA SER A 483 7.49 4.47 -18.59
C SER A 483 7.93 5.92 -18.75
N ILE A 484 7.01 6.81 -19.13
CA ILE A 484 7.26 8.25 -19.26
C ILE A 484 7.69 8.83 -17.91
N ARG A 485 7.01 8.49 -16.81
CA ARG A 485 7.39 8.95 -15.45
C ARG A 485 8.78 8.48 -15.03
N ILE A 486 9.13 7.23 -15.30
CA ILE A 486 10.46 6.69 -14.98
C ILE A 486 11.54 7.42 -15.80
N VAL A 487 11.33 7.61 -17.09
CA VAL A 487 12.27 8.33 -17.97
C VAL A 487 12.42 9.78 -17.51
N SER A 488 11.31 10.45 -17.20
CA SER A 488 11.32 11.82 -16.68
C SER A 488 12.09 11.91 -15.35
N LEU A 489 11.85 10.99 -14.40
CA LEU A 489 12.59 10.95 -13.14
C LEU A 489 14.10 10.78 -13.37
N VAL A 490 14.49 9.83 -14.21
CA VAL A 490 15.91 9.60 -14.56
C VAL A 490 16.54 10.82 -15.23
N SER A 491 15.82 11.46 -16.16
CA SER A 491 16.27 12.68 -16.83
C SER A 491 16.42 13.85 -15.85
N ASN A 492 15.46 14.03 -14.94
CA ASN A 492 15.51 15.09 -13.92
C ASN A 492 16.70 14.89 -12.97
N ILE A 493 16.94 13.65 -12.52
CA ILE A 493 18.10 13.31 -11.68
C ILE A 493 19.40 13.58 -12.45
N ALA A 494 19.50 13.12 -13.71
CA ALA A 494 20.69 13.30 -14.52
C ALA A 494 21.00 14.78 -14.81
N GLY A 495 19.96 15.58 -15.10
CA GLY A 495 20.09 17.03 -15.34
C GLY A 495 20.44 17.84 -14.09
N SER A 496 20.18 17.30 -12.90
CA SER A 496 20.42 17.97 -11.61
C SER A 496 21.45 17.26 -10.75
N ILE A 497 22.33 16.44 -11.32
CA ILE A 497 23.33 15.65 -10.57
C ILE A 497 24.33 16.54 -9.79
N GLY A 498 24.49 17.79 -10.17
CA GLY A 498 25.30 18.77 -9.46
C GLY A 498 24.65 19.30 -8.16
N ASP A 499 23.35 19.08 -7.99
CA ASP A 499 22.54 19.56 -6.86
C ASP A 499 22.34 18.49 -5.79
N LEU A 500 23.35 17.68 -5.51
CA LEU A 500 23.31 16.68 -4.45
C LEU A 500 23.06 17.35 -3.09
N PHE A 501 22.17 16.75 -2.28
CA PHE A 501 21.77 17.27 -0.96
C PHE A 501 21.16 18.68 -0.98
N ASN A 502 20.65 19.14 -2.11
CA ASN A 502 20.01 20.44 -2.21
C ASN A 502 18.58 20.36 -1.65
N PRO A 503 18.20 21.16 -0.61
CA PRO A 503 16.88 21.14 0.01
C PRO A 503 15.72 21.46 -0.97
N ARG A 504 16.00 22.15 -2.08
CA ARG A 504 14.99 22.47 -3.11
C ARG A 504 14.48 21.25 -3.84
N TYR A 505 15.32 20.21 -3.95
CA TYR A 505 15.05 19.03 -4.78
C TYR A 505 14.99 17.72 -3.96
N SER A 506 15.27 17.78 -2.64
CA SER A 506 15.20 16.64 -1.74
C SER A 506 14.35 16.99 -0.53
N GLU A 507 13.16 16.39 -0.46
CA GLU A 507 12.22 16.54 0.67
C GLU A 507 12.87 16.13 2.00
N ALA A 508 13.64 15.05 2.02
CA ALA A 508 14.32 14.58 3.22
C ALA A 508 15.36 15.59 3.72
N VAL A 509 16.11 16.23 2.82
CA VAL A 509 17.10 17.28 3.20
C VAL A 509 16.38 18.54 3.64
N TYR A 510 15.26 18.89 2.99
CA TYR A 510 14.43 20.03 3.38
C TYR A 510 13.93 19.90 4.82
N VAL A 511 13.35 18.74 5.18
CA VAL A 511 12.85 18.46 6.53
C VAL A 511 13.97 18.57 7.58
N VAL A 512 15.17 18.07 7.25
CA VAL A 512 16.35 18.20 8.14
C VAL A 512 16.85 19.64 8.25
N ALA A 513 16.86 20.39 7.14
CA ALA A 513 17.34 21.78 7.09
C ALA A 513 16.35 22.77 7.74
N ALA A 514 15.05 22.55 7.57
CA ALA A 514 14.01 23.35 8.21
C ALA A 514 14.02 23.21 9.76
N GLY A 515 14.56 22.11 10.24
CA GLY A 515 14.59 21.79 11.67
C GLY A 515 13.22 21.36 12.22
N PRO A 516 13.17 20.91 13.47
CA PRO A 516 11.93 20.53 14.11
C PRO A 516 11.04 21.74 14.38
N VAL A 517 9.73 21.53 14.26
CA VAL A 517 8.70 22.49 14.70
C VAL A 517 8.97 22.93 16.15
N SER A 518 8.58 24.15 16.52
CA SER A 518 8.79 24.69 17.87
C SER A 518 8.13 23.78 18.93
N GLY A 519 8.86 23.47 20.01
CA GLY A 519 8.37 22.64 21.12
C GLY A 519 9.41 21.61 21.55
N LEU A 520 9.41 21.26 22.85
CA LEU A 520 10.35 20.30 23.41
C LEU A 520 10.13 18.89 22.85
N LEU A 521 8.87 18.45 22.79
CA LEU A 521 8.52 17.10 22.31
C LEU A 521 8.84 16.90 20.83
N HIS A 522 8.64 17.92 20.00
CA HIS A 522 9.02 17.87 18.58
C HIS A 522 10.53 17.71 18.41
N ARG A 523 11.34 18.42 19.21
CA ARG A 523 12.80 18.24 19.19
C ARG A 523 13.22 16.86 19.69
N VAL A 524 12.55 16.33 20.71
CA VAL A 524 12.79 14.97 21.21
C VAL A 524 12.42 13.94 20.14
N ASN A 525 11.29 14.11 19.45
CA ASN A 525 10.86 13.23 18.36
C ASN A 525 11.89 13.23 17.22
N ALA A 526 12.34 14.38 16.76
CA ALA A 526 13.37 14.50 15.74
C ALA A 526 14.68 13.82 16.18
N PHE A 527 15.14 14.06 17.42
CA PHE A 527 16.32 13.43 17.97
C PHE A 527 16.22 11.91 18.01
N VAL A 528 15.07 11.36 18.46
CA VAL A 528 14.84 9.92 18.51
C VAL A 528 14.85 9.31 17.11
N ASN A 529 14.28 9.99 16.11
CA ASN A 529 14.32 9.54 14.72
C ASN A 529 15.76 9.53 14.17
N TYR A 530 16.57 10.56 14.43
CA TYR A 530 17.98 10.56 14.04
C TYR A 530 18.76 9.43 14.75
N LEU A 531 18.45 9.16 16.01
CA LEU A 531 19.08 8.07 16.78
C LEU A 531 18.70 6.70 16.20
N ASN A 532 17.46 6.51 15.74
CA ASN A 532 17.04 5.30 15.04
C ASN A 532 17.83 5.06 13.75
N VAL A 533 17.98 6.11 12.93
CA VAL A 533 18.80 6.05 11.70
C VAL A 533 20.26 5.76 12.04
N PHE A 534 20.81 6.40 13.05
CA PHE A 534 22.18 6.17 13.51
C PHE A 534 22.42 4.71 13.93
N PHE A 535 21.55 4.12 14.75
CA PHE A 535 21.69 2.71 15.16
C PHE A 535 21.55 1.76 13.97
N MET A 536 20.66 2.06 13.04
CA MET A 536 20.47 1.26 11.83
C MET A 536 21.71 1.29 10.92
N LEU A 537 22.25 2.48 10.65
CA LEU A 537 23.51 2.66 9.90
C LEU A 537 24.68 1.94 10.58
N ALA A 538 24.86 2.15 11.88
CA ALA A 538 25.88 1.48 12.65
C ALA A 538 25.73 -0.04 12.60
N GLY A 539 24.51 -0.57 12.68
CA GLY A 539 24.22 -2.00 12.58
C GLY A 539 24.65 -2.61 11.25
N VAL A 540 24.35 -1.95 10.12
CA VAL A 540 24.78 -2.41 8.79
C VAL A 540 26.32 -2.30 8.66
N CYS A 541 26.92 -1.16 9.03
CA CYS A 541 28.37 -0.97 8.97
C CYS A 541 29.13 -2.01 9.80
N LEU A 542 28.65 -2.31 11.01
CA LEU A 542 29.25 -3.32 11.87
C LEU A 542 29.23 -4.72 11.27
N ILE A 543 28.13 -5.08 10.57
CA ILE A 543 28.03 -6.38 9.88
C ILE A 543 28.94 -6.45 8.66
N VAL A 544 28.98 -5.38 7.86
CA VAL A 544 29.72 -5.37 6.57
C VAL A 544 31.23 -5.23 6.79
N PHE A 545 31.67 -4.36 7.72
CA PHE A 545 33.09 -3.98 7.81
C PHE A 545 33.88 -4.67 8.93
N LEU A 546 33.25 -5.21 9.99
CA LEU A 546 33.98 -5.82 11.10
C LEU A 546 34.24 -7.30 10.89
N LYS A 547 35.53 -7.65 10.84
CA LYS A 547 36.10 -8.98 10.53
C LYS A 547 35.72 -10.13 11.49
N ASN A 548 35.16 -9.85 12.66
CA ASN A 548 35.02 -10.85 13.73
C ASN A 548 33.58 -10.99 14.21
N GLN A 549 32.60 -10.85 13.30
CA GLN A 549 31.20 -10.92 13.64
C GLN A 549 30.72 -12.38 13.67
N ARG A 550 30.21 -12.81 14.79
CA ARG A 550 29.60 -14.12 15.02
C ARG A 550 28.14 -14.18 14.58
N PHE A 551 27.74 -13.31 13.63
CA PHE A 551 26.39 -13.32 13.07
C PHE A 551 26.30 -14.30 11.90
N LYS A 552 25.33 -15.20 11.95
CA LYS A 552 25.07 -16.18 10.86
C LYS A 552 24.08 -15.66 9.84
N LEU A 553 24.15 -14.35 9.49
CA LEU A 553 23.28 -13.81 8.44
C LEU A 553 23.62 -14.43 7.08
N GLN A 554 22.58 -14.73 6.29
CA GLN A 554 22.78 -15.29 4.95
C GLN A 554 23.37 -14.24 4.00
N VAL A 555 24.31 -14.63 3.14
CA VAL A 555 24.97 -13.71 2.19
C VAL A 555 23.99 -12.94 1.32
N PRO A 556 22.95 -13.57 0.73
CA PRO A 556 21.95 -12.82 -0.06
C PRO A 556 21.25 -11.74 0.76
N TYR A 557 20.98 -11.99 2.05
CA TYR A 557 20.33 -11.01 2.92
C TYR A 557 21.25 -9.84 3.27
N ILE A 558 22.55 -10.10 3.49
CA ILE A 558 23.55 -9.03 3.74
C ILE A 558 23.71 -8.13 2.51
N VAL A 559 23.82 -8.75 1.32
CA VAL A 559 23.93 -8.00 0.05
C VAL A 559 22.67 -7.16 -0.18
N LEU A 560 21.49 -7.74 0.00
CA LEU A 560 20.23 -7.02 -0.12
C LEU A 560 20.16 -5.85 0.87
N SER A 561 20.58 -6.06 2.12
CA SER A 561 20.60 -5.00 3.14
C SER A 561 21.55 -3.85 2.79
N SER A 562 22.72 -4.16 2.23
CA SER A 562 23.68 -3.14 1.79
C SER A 562 23.14 -2.32 0.61
N ILE A 563 22.46 -2.98 -0.35
CA ILE A 563 21.80 -2.33 -1.49
C ILE A 563 20.67 -1.43 -1.01
N THR A 564 19.83 -1.94 -0.11
CA THR A 564 18.69 -1.20 0.46
C THR A 564 19.16 0.03 1.23
N LEU A 565 20.27 -0.08 1.99
CA LEU A 565 20.87 1.06 2.66
C LEU A 565 21.42 2.09 1.64
N GLY A 566 22.10 1.61 0.58
CA GLY A 566 22.57 2.48 -0.50
C GLY A 566 21.43 3.23 -1.19
N PHE A 567 20.30 2.56 -1.39
CA PHE A 567 19.09 3.17 -1.96
C PHE A 567 18.48 4.22 -1.02
N LEU A 568 18.42 3.94 0.29
CA LEU A 568 17.97 4.92 1.28
C LEU A 568 18.86 6.17 1.29
N ILE A 569 20.18 6.01 1.24
CA ILE A 569 21.11 7.13 1.15
C ILE A 569 20.90 7.88 -0.19
N ALA A 570 20.74 7.16 -1.29
CA ALA A 570 20.48 7.76 -2.59
C ALA A 570 19.19 8.56 -2.62
N SER A 571 18.11 8.10 -1.96
CA SER A 571 16.83 8.82 -1.90
C SER A 571 16.91 10.15 -1.13
N VAL A 572 17.88 10.29 -0.24
CA VAL A 572 18.18 11.55 0.46
C VAL A 572 19.10 12.43 -0.38
N ALA A 573 20.13 11.84 -0.99
CA ALA A 573 21.19 12.57 -1.67
C ALA A 573 20.81 13.06 -3.07
N LEU A 574 20.11 12.24 -3.85
CA LEU A 574 19.78 12.53 -5.23
C LEU A 574 18.59 13.49 -5.35
N PRO A 575 18.68 14.50 -6.20
CA PRO A 575 17.56 15.40 -6.50
C PRO A 575 16.36 14.61 -7.01
N TYR A 576 15.15 15.04 -6.68
CA TYR A 576 13.85 14.49 -7.09
C TYR A 576 13.55 13.05 -6.64
N LEU A 577 14.54 12.19 -6.35
CA LEU A 577 14.28 10.77 -6.07
C LEU A 577 13.39 10.57 -4.84
N GLY A 578 13.69 11.26 -3.74
CA GLY A 578 12.89 11.18 -2.52
C GLY A 578 11.52 11.85 -2.66
N ALA A 579 11.45 12.98 -3.36
CA ALA A 579 10.20 13.71 -3.57
C ALA A 579 9.21 12.93 -4.46
N GLU A 580 9.65 12.40 -5.60
CA GLU A 580 8.80 11.65 -6.53
C GLU A 580 8.31 10.30 -5.97
N LEU A 581 9.13 9.65 -5.13
CA LEU A 581 8.77 8.38 -4.50
C LEU A 581 8.11 8.56 -3.14
N ASN A 582 8.04 9.76 -2.62
CA ASN A 582 7.70 10.10 -1.24
C ASN A 582 8.70 9.45 -0.24
N TRP A 583 9.59 10.24 0.33
CA TRP A 583 10.72 9.74 1.11
C TRP A 583 10.30 8.92 2.35
N THR A 584 9.13 9.22 2.96
CA THR A 584 8.62 8.45 4.11
C THR A 584 8.20 7.04 3.70
N ARG A 585 7.63 6.88 2.50
CA ARG A 585 7.31 5.58 1.89
C ARG A 585 8.58 4.80 1.53
N VAL A 586 9.59 5.49 0.97
CA VAL A 586 10.90 4.87 0.70
C VAL A 586 11.52 4.36 2.00
N PHE A 587 11.47 5.16 3.06
CA PHE A 587 11.98 4.73 4.37
C PHE A 587 11.23 3.51 4.88
N GLN A 588 9.90 3.48 4.82
CA GLN A 588 9.06 2.33 5.20
C GLN A 588 9.44 1.06 4.42
N ILE A 589 9.55 1.14 3.09
CA ILE A 589 9.96 0.03 2.23
C ILE A 589 11.36 -0.48 2.62
N THR A 590 12.29 0.42 2.92
CA THR A 590 13.65 0.02 3.30
C THR A 590 13.70 -0.65 4.67
N LEU A 591 12.79 -0.30 5.60
CA LEU A 591 12.67 -0.96 6.90
C LEU A 591 12.25 -2.43 6.79
N ILE A 592 11.59 -2.86 5.72
CA ILE A 592 11.31 -4.28 5.43
C ILE A 592 12.58 -5.14 5.52
N VAL A 593 13.71 -4.56 5.13
CA VAL A 593 15.02 -5.23 5.16
C VAL A 593 15.90 -4.76 6.30
N LEU A 594 15.86 -3.45 6.63
CA LEU A 594 16.83 -2.82 7.52
C LEU A 594 16.42 -2.80 9.00
N ALA A 595 15.17 -3.08 9.35
CA ALA A 595 14.71 -3.01 10.74
C ALA A 595 15.56 -3.82 11.76
N PRO A 596 16.10 -5.03 11.46
CA PRO A 596 16.94 -5.75 12.39
C PRO A 596 18.26 -5.05 12.72
N PHE A 597 18.75 -4.22 11.81
CA PHE A 597 20.05 -3.56 11.99
C PHE A 597 20.00 -2.46 13.03
N LEU A 598 18.84 -1.86 13.29
CA LEU A 598 18.65 -0.99 14.46
C LEU A 598 18.92 -1.76 15.76
N VAL A 599 18.31 -2.95 15.90
CA VAL A 599 18.50 -3.78 17.10
C VAL A 599 19.95 -4.21 17.26
N ILE A 600 20.59 -4.64 16.17
CA ILE A 600 22.01 -5.03 16.16
C ILE A 600 22.90 -3.84 16.52
N GLY A 601 22.70 -2.69 15.90
CA GLY A 601 23.47 -1.47 16.14
C GLY A 601 23.36 -0.99 17.58
N PHE A 602 22.11 -0.88 18.09
CA PHE A 602 21.87 -0.51 19.49
C PHE A 602 22.65 -1.40 20.46
N VAL A 603 22.49 -2.73 20.34
CA VAL A 603 23.14 -3.68 21.25
C VAL A 603 24.64 -3.58 21.16
N LYS A 604 25.20 -3.49 19.95
CA LYS A 604 26.65 -3.42 19.76
C LYS A 604 27.27 -2.12 20.24
N ILE A 605 26.61 -1.00 20.02
CA ILE A 605 27.10 0.31 20.55
C ILE A 605 27.06 0.32 22.07
N CYS A 606 25.97 -0.17 22.69
CA CYS A 606 25.88 -0.26 24.14
C CYS A 606 26.89 -1.24 24.75
N GLU A 607 27.17 -2.38 24.07
CA GLU A 607 28.25 -3.28 24.48
C GLU A 607 29.60 -2.58 24.42
N ALA A 608 29.90 -1.85 23.35
CA ALA A 608 31.16 -1.10 23.21
C ALA A 608 31.31 0.01 24.28
N ALA A 609 30.24 0.77 24.50
CA ALA A 609 30.19 1.80 25.53
C ALA A 609 30.40 1.20 26.95
N GLY A 610 29.76 0.05 27.24
CA GLY A 610 29.94 -0.65 28.51
C GLY A 610 31.36 -1.16 28.74
N VAL A 611 32.06 -1.57 27.67
CA VAL A 611 33.50 -1.95 27.76
C VAL A 611 34.37 -0.73 28.05
N VAL A 612 34.06 0.40 27.40
CA VAL A 612 34.82 1.67 27.62
C VAL A 612 34.62 2.16 29.06
N THR A 613 33.37 2.22 29.52
CA THR A 613 33.05 2.64 30.90
C THR A 613 33.67 1.69 31.94
N GLY A 614 33.61 0.37 31.71
CA GLY A 614 34.27 -0.61 32.59
C GLY A 614 35.78 -0.44 32.68
N LYS A 615 36.43 -0.07 31.57
CA LYS A 615 37.87 0.25 31.58
C LYS A 615 38.18 1.56 32.33
N VAL A 616 37.32 2.55 32.21
CA VAL A 616 37.50 3.84 32.93
C VAL A 616 37.21 3.65 34.40
N THR A 617 36.14 2.94 34.80
CA THR A 617 35.84 2.68 36.23
C THR A 617 36.86 1.81 36.90
N SER A 618 37.45 0.81 36.20
CA SER A 618 38.54 -0.01 36.73
C SER A 618 39.83 0.81 36.95
N LYS A 619 40.13 1.79 36.10
CA LYS A 619 41.24 2.73 36.28
C LYS A 619 41.03 3.71 37.43
N LEU A 620 39.76 3.99 37.77
CA LEU A 620 39.35 4.88 38.87
C LEU A 620 39.13 4.13 40.20
N GLY A 621 39.47 2.82 40.27
CA GLY A 621 39.36 2.02 41.51
C GLY A 621 37.95 1.55 41.87
N PHE A 622 36.96 1.82 41.03
CA PHE A 622 35.61 1.27 41.16
C PHE A 622 35.58 -0.11 40.53
N GLY A 623 35.28 -1.15 41.29
CA GLY A 623 35.34 -2.55 40.85
C GLY A 623 34.63 -2.84 39.53
N ASN A 624 35.07 -3.90 38.83
CA ASN A 624 34.52 -4.38 37.55
C ASN A 624 33.04 -4.70 37.66
N SER A 625 32.18 -3.72 37.51
CA SER A 625 30.74 -3.94 37.33
C SER A 625 30.50 -4.43 35.91
N THR A 626 30.22 -5.72 35.75
CA THR A 626 29.69 -6.33 34.51
C THR A 626 28.29 -5.80 34.24
N LEU A 627 28.18 -4.51 33.88
CA LEU A 627 26.91 -3.78 33.76
C LEU A 627 26.04 -4.21 32.59
N VAL A 628 26.55 -5.03 31.64
CA VAL A 628 25.89 -5.19 30.35
C VAL A 628 25.69 -6.67 29.99
N SER A 629 24.70 -7.31 30.60
CA SER A 629 24.23 -8.61 30.06
C SER A 629 23.36 -8.39 28.81
N PRO A 630 23.48 -9.23 27.77
CA PRO A 630 22.66 -9.10 26.57
C PRO A 630 21.15 -9.05 26.85
N SER A 631 20.67 -9.76 27.85
CA SER A 631 19.27 -9.71 28.28
C SER A 631 18.85 -8.36 28.85
N ARG A 632 19.73 -7.66 29.56
CA ARG A 632 19.44 -6.29 30.05
C ARG A 632 19.37 -5.30 28.89
N LEU A 633 20.25 -5.43 27.87
CA LEU A 633 20.21 -4.56 26.68
C LEU A 633 18.92 -4.74 25.88
N MET A 634 18.42 -5.98 25.75
CA MET A 634 17.13 -6.21 25.08
C MET A 634 15.97 -5.58 25.83
N ARG A 635 15.98 -5.58 27.17
CA ARG A 635 14.94 -4.90 27.97
C ARG A 635 15.03 -3.38 27.83
N LEU A 636 16.24 -2.81 27.85
CA LEU A 636 16.44 -1.38 27.62
C LEU A 636 15.99 -0.97 26.21
N LEU A 637 16.32 -1.78 25.20
CA LEU A 637 15.86 -1.54 23.84
C LEU A 637 14.33 -1.59 23.75
N ALA A 638 13.67 -2.54 24.40
CA ALA A 638 12.21 -2.63 24.41
C ALA A 638 11.58 -1.39 25.06
N ILE A 639 12.12 -0.90 26.17
CA ILE A 639 11.67 0.35 26.81
C ILE A 639 11.85 1.53 25.83
N TYR A 640 13.00 1.61 25.17
CA TYR A 640 13.28 2.65 24.16
C TYR A 640 12.29 2.59 22.99
N LEU A 641 12.00 1.39 22.46
CA LEU A 641 11.06 1.23 21.33
C LEU A 641 9.60 1.51 21.75
N VAL A 642 9.21 1.18 22.98
CA VAL A 642 7.89 1.57 23.51
C VAL A 642 7.81 3.09 23.65
N PHE A 643 8.84 3.73 24.17
CA PHE A 643 8.91 5.19 24.21
C PHE A 643 8.83 5.81 22.80
N PHE A 644 9.54 5.23 21.82
CA PHE A 644 9.47 5.66 20.42
C PHE A 644 8.05 5.54 19.87
N LEU A 645 7.35 4.41 20.10
CA LEU A 645 5.96 4.25 19.67
C LEU A 645 5.07 5.33 20.29
N LEU A 646 5.14 5.52 21.62
CA LEU A 646 4.29 6.49 22.32
C LEU A 646 4.57 7.95 21.92
N LEU A 647 5.78 8.22 21.43
CA LEU A 647 6.16 9.52 20.90
C LEU A 647 5.64 9.69 19.47
N SER A 648 5.85 8.69 18.61
CA SER A 648 5.52 8.78 17.17
C SER A 648 4.02 8.74 16.89
N ASN A 649 3.22 8.12 17.77
CA ASN A 649 1.76 8.04 17.61
C ASN A 649 0.99 9.20 18.26
N GLY A 650 1.68 10.18 18.86
CA GLY A 650 1.03 11.34 19.46
C GLY A 650 0.59 11.15 20.92
N PHE A 651 0.84 10.00 21.57
CA PHE A 651 0.46 9.76 22.98
C PHE A 651 1.04 10.79 23.94
N LEU A 652 2.36 11.06 23.83
CA LEU A 652 3.02 12.03 24.71
C LEU A 652 2.58 13.47 24.43
N PHE A 653 2.27 13.77 23.16
CA PHE A 653 1.73 15.08 22.78
C PHE A 653 0.34 15.29 23.36
N ALA A 654 -0.51 14.24 23.33
CA ALA A 654 -1.86 14.30 23.90
C ALA A 654 -1.89 14.61 25.41
N LEU A 655 -0.82 14.22 26.14
CA LEU A 655 -0.71 14.46 27.58
C LEU A 655 -0.22 15.88 27.91
N THR A 656 0.41 16.60 26.98
CA THR A 656 1.12 17.86 27.25
C THR A 656 0.69 19.02 26.38
N GLU A 657 0.43 18.79 25.10
CA GLU A 657 0.22 19.84 24.09
C GLU A 657 -1.17 19.74 23.41
N GLY A 658 -1.97 18.74 23.79
CA GLY A 658 -3.26 18.44 23.18
C GLY A 658 -3.20 17.42 22.05
N TYR A 659 -4.36 17.12 21.47
CA TYR A 659 -4.48 16.08 20.44
C TYR A 659 -3.90 16.56 19.10
N GLN A 660 -2.88 15.84 18.61
CA GLN A 660 -2.23 16.09 17.31
C GLN A 660 -2.31 14.89 16.38
N ASN A 661 -3.13 13.89 16.69
CA ASN A 661 -3.29 12.69 15.88
C ASN A 661 -4.78 12.40 15.67
N MET A 662 -5.17 12.12 14.44
CA MET A 662 -6.54 11.78 14.06
C MET A 662 -7.09 10.58 14.86
N ALA A 663 -6.25 9.66 15.32
CA ALA A 663 -6.68 8.55 16.17
C ALA A 663 -7.21 9.00 17.54
N LEU A 664 -6.95 10.23 17.96
CA LEU A 664 -7.35 10.79 19.25
C LEU A 664 -8.55 11.74 19.16
N SER A 665 -8.77 12.35 18.00
CA SER A 665 -9.86 13.29 17.79
C SER A 665 -10.25 13.34 16.32
N THR A 666 -11.54 13.35 16.04
CA THR A 666 -12.07 13.56 14.69
C THR A 666 -11.95 15.02 14.20
N GLN A 667 -11.47 15.91 15.06
CA GLN A 667 -11.25 17.32 14.75
C GLN A 667 -9.79 17.60 14.31
N VAL A 668 -8.92 16.60 14.36
CA VAL A 668 -7.56 16.70 13.83
C VAL A 668 -7.59 16.36 12.35
N ASP A 669 -6.78 17.04 11.58
CA ASP A 669 -6.60 16.99 10.12
C ASP A 669 -7.10 15.73 9.38
N ASP A 670 -7.78 15.97 8.26
CA ASP A 670 -8.13 14.97 7.23
C ASP A 670 -9.13 13.86 7.63
N VAL A 671 -9.77 13.95 8.80
CA VAL A 671 -10.84 13.01 9.17
C VAL A 671 -12.19 13.58 8.78
N TYR A 672 -12.84 12.98 7.77
CA TYR A 672 -14.20 13.31 7.40
C TYR A 672 -15.17 12.91 8.50
N ASN A 673 -15.61 13.84 9.29
CA ASN A 673 -16.67 13.60 10.25
C ASN A 673 -18.03 13.52 9.54
N HIS A 674 -19.06 13.06 10.25
CA HIS A 674 -20.42 12.94 9.73
C HIS A 674 -20.97 14.29 9.20
N GLU A 675 -20.61 15.37 9.81
CA GLU A 675 -21.09 16.71 9.51
C GLU A 675 -20.46 17.26 8.24
N THR A 676 -19.14 17.06 8.03
CA THR A 676 -18.43 17.41 6.78
C THR A 676 -19.03 16.67 5.59
N ILE A 677 -19.35 15.39 5.76
CA ILE A 677 -19.94 14.58 4.70
C ILE A 677 -21.40 14.92 4.46
N ALA A 678 -22.16 15.23 5.51
CA ALA A 678 -23.53 15.73 5.36
C ALA A 678 -23.53 17.04 4.57
N GLY A 679 -22.59 17.95 4.84
CA GLY A 679 -22.39 19.17 4.08
C GLY A 679 -22.08 18.90 2.60
N ALA A 680 -21.13 18.01 2.32
CA ALA A 680 -20.77 17.63 0.95
C ALA A 680 -21.92 16.94 0.20
N LYS A 681 -22.66 16.04 0.86
CA LYS A 681 -23.85 15.40 0.30
C LYS A 681 -24.97 16.39 0.00
N TRP A 682 -25.21 17.35 0.94
CA TRP A 682 -26.20 18.41 0.73
C TRP A 682 -25.81 19.24 -0.48
N GLN A 683 -24.57 19.63 -0.62
CA GLN A 683 -24.04 20.41 -1.73
C GLN A 683 -24.19 19.63 -3.05
N ALA A 684 -23.82 18.36 -3.08
CA ALA A 684 -23.97 17.51 -4.27
C ALA A 684 -25.45 17.31 -4.67
N SER A 685 -26.38 17.24 -3.69
CA SER A 685 -27.82 17.10 -3.94
C SER A 685 -28.51 18.42 -4.32
N ASN A 686 -27.88 19.56 -4.02
CA ASN A 686 -28.40 20.91 -4.29
C ASN A 686 -27.49 21.67 -5.26
N SER A 687 -26.83 20.97 -6.20
CA SER A 687 -25.99 21.60 -7.21
C SER A 687 -26.82 22.63 -8.01
N VAL A 688 -26.36 23.87 -8.02
CA VAL A 688 -26.98 24.94 -8.81
C VAL A 688 -26.27 24.98 -10.15
N THR A 689 -27.01 24.84 -11.23
CA THR A 689 -26.49 25.02 -12.58
C THR A 689 -26.15 26.50 -12.79
N VAL A 690 -24.88 26.81 -12.94
CA VAL A 690 -24.41 28.18 -13.10
C VAL A 690 -23.90 28.46 -14.50
N PRO A 691 -24.00 29.69 -15.00
CA PRO A 691 -23.37 30.10 -16.24
C PRO A 691 -21.84 29.99 -16.13
N LEU A 692 -21.20 29.36 -17.12
CA LEU A 692 -19.76 29.22 -17.17
C LEU A 692 -19.15 30.35 -18.01
N SER A 693 -18.62 31.36 -17.35
CA SER A 693 -17.93 32.51 -17.97
C SER A 693 -16.47 32.19 -18.28
N GLY A 694 -15.88 32.92 -19.23
CA GLY A 694 -14.47 32.81 -19.58
C GLY A 694 -14.06 31.47 -20.25
N LYS A 695 -15.02 30.66 -20.69
CA LYS A 695 -14.78 29.35 -21.27
C LYS A 695 -14.74 29.40 -22.79
N ARG A 696 -13.75 28.74 -23.40
CA ARG A 696 -13.62 28.66 -24.85
C ARG A 696 -14.58 27.61 -25.42
N VAL A 697 -15.41 28.03 -26.36
CA VAL A 697 -16.35 27.16 -27.09
C VAL A 697 -16.08 27.30 -28.59
N THR A 698 -15.95 26.21 -29.29
CA THR A 698 -15.77 26.14 -30.72
C THR A 698 -17.11 25.90 -31.39
N ILE A 699 -17.45 26.70 -32.36
CA ILE A 699 -18.64 26.58 -33.22
C ILE A 699 -18.19 25.94 -34.52
N SER A 700 -18.82 24.86 -34.89
CA SER A 700 -18.53 24.12 -36.13
C SER A 700 -19.80 23.78 -36.84
N TYR A 701 -19.72 23.53 -38.16
CA TYR A 701 -20.84 23.06 -38.94
C TYR A 701 -20.43 21.95 -39.91
N PHE A 702 -21.38 21.15 -40.33
CA PHE A 702 -21.25 20.21 -41.44
C PHE A 702 -21.99 20.79 -42.65
N ALA A 703 -21.31 20.74 -43.82
CA ALA A 703 -21.94 20.99 -45.13
C ALA A 703 -21.46 19.88 -46.08
N ASP A 704 -22.39 19.23 -46.77
CA ASP A 704 -22.10 18.11 -47.68
C ASP A 704 -21.26 16.97 -47.06
N GLY A 705 -21.49 16.71 -45.75
CA GLY A 705 -20.77 15.67 -44.99
C GLY A 705 -19.34 16.04 -44.58
N VAL A 706 -18.90 17.25 -44.87
CA VAL A 706 -17.55 17.78 -44.46
C VAL A 706 -17.72 18.72 -43.30
N ARG A 707 -16.85 18.54 -42.28
CA ARG A 707 -16.83 19.39 -41.11
C ARG A 707 -15.99 20.67 -41.37
N TYR A 708 -16.56 21.79 -40.98
CA TYR A 708 -15.91 23.08 -40.99
C TYR A 708 -15.90 23.68 -39.58
N GLU A 709 -14.79 24.21 -39.14
CA GLU A 709 -14.72 25.04 -37.94
C GLU A 709 -14.99 26.48 -38.33
N ASP A 710 -16.03 27.09 -37.76
CA ASP A 710 -16.47 28.43 -38.12
C ASP A 710 -15.77 29.47 -37.24
N THR A 711 -15.86 29.34 -35.91
CA THR A 711 -15.21 30.25 -34.98
C THR A 711 -15.00 29.58 -33.62
N SER A 712 -14.07 30.13 -32.82
CA SER A 712 -13.86 29.77 -31.44
C SER A 712 -13.88 31.02 -30.58
N GLN A 713 -14.84 31.13 -29.67
CA GLN A 713 -15.06 32.33 -28.83
C GLN A 713 -15.09 31.97 -27.34
N ILE A 714 -15.01 33.00 -26.50
CA ILE A 714 -15.00 32.87 -25.03
C ILE A 714 -16.36 33.34 -24.51
N THR A 715 -16.97 32.57 -23.60
CA THR A 715 -18.26 32.93 -22.99
C THR A 715 -18.15 34.19 -22.12
N ASP A 716 -19.20 35.02 -22.15
CA ASP A 716 -19.31 36.23 -21.33
C ASP A 716 -19.64 35.90 -19.84
N ALA A 717 -19.90 36.95 -19.03
CA ALA A 717 -20.25 36.79 -17.63
C ALA A 717 -21.54 35.97 -17.38
N ASN A 718 -22.40 35.85 -18.38
CA ASN A 718 -23.63 35.06 -18.34
C ASN A 718 -23.46 33.65 -18.95
N GLY A 719 -22.23 33.23 -19.25
CA GLY A 719 -21.93 31.97 -19.91
C GLY A 719 -22.38 31.93 -21.38
N GLN A 720 -22.58 33.07 -22.04
CA GLN A 720 -23.15 33.19 -23.37
C GLN A 720 -22.12 33.62 -24.39
N ILE A 721 -22.32 33.16 -25.63
CA ILE A 721 -21.67 33.67 -26.85
C ILE A 721 -22.78 34.03 -27.80
N ILE A 722 -22.71 35.25 -28.37
CA ILE A 722 -23.59 35.70 -29.46
C ILE A 722 -22.72 35.83 -30.71
N TYR A 723 -23.00 35.04 -31.70
CA TYR A 723 -22.26 34.95 -32.94
C TYR A 723 -23.20 35.19 -34.15
N ASN A 724 -22.86 36.16 -35.00
CA ASN A 724 -23.61 36.51 -36.16
C ASN A 724 -22.95 35.98 -37.43
N GLN A 725 -23.68 35.24 -38.26
CA GLN A 725 -23.25 34.69 -39.52
C GLN A 725 -24.16 35.11 -40.64
N THR A 726 -23.57 35.53 -41.78
CA THR A 726 -24.35 35.83 -43.01
C THR A 726 -23.90 34.87 -44.11
N PHE A 727 -24.85 34.24 -44.76
CA PHE A 727 -24.61 33.21 -45.73
C PHE A 727 -24.65 33.79 -47.16
N SER A 728 -23.60 33.56 -47.94
CA SER A 728 -23.46 34.02 -49.33
C SER A 728 -24.02 33.01 -50.34
N SER A 729 -24.36 31.80 -49.95
CA SER A 729 -24.90 30.73 -50.83
C SER A 729 -26.00 29.94 -50.14
N ALA A 730 -26.95 29.48 -50.93
CA ALA A 730 -28.00 28.56 -50.51
C ALA A 730 -27.40 27.17 -50.16
N GLY A 731 -28.02 26.47 -49.24
CA GLY A 731 -27.62 25.12 -48.83
C GLY A 731 -27.97 24.80 -47.35
N ARG A 732 -27.91 23.51 -47.01
CA ARG A 732 -28.12 23.02 -45.64
C ARG A 732 -26.79 23.03 -44.90
N ARG A 733 -26.81 23.52 -43.65
CA ARG A 733 -25.68 23.51 -42.74
C ARG A 733 -26.12 23.07 -41.35
N GLU A 734 -25.44 22.07 -40.79
CA GLU A 734 -25.71 21.47 -39.47
C GLU A 734 -24.71 22.07 -38.46
N TYR A 735 -25.17 23.06 -37.67
CA TYR A 735 -24.35 23.74 -36.67
C TYR A 735 -24.35 23.02 -35.34
N TYR A 736 -23.21 22.95 -34.68
CA TYR A 736 -23.05 22.55 -33.29
C TYR A 736 -21.96 23.33 -32.58
N ALA A 737 -22.11 23.47 -31.27
CA ALA A 737 -21.10 24.09 -30.41
C ALA A 737 -20.40 22.99 -29.56
N ALA A 738 -19.09 23.07 -29.41
CA ALA A 738 -18.29 22.13 -28.66
C ALA A 738 -17.43 22.86 -27.62
N PHE A 739 -17.46 22.37 -26.39
CA PHE A 739 -16.54 22.74 -25.32
C PHE A 739 -15.51 21.61 -25.14
N ALA A 740 -14.24 21.94 -25.23
CA ALA A 740 -13.17 21.02 -24.92
C ALA A 740 -12.88 21.02 -23.40
N SER A 741 -12.56 19.85 -22.85
CA SER A 741 -12.19 19.75 -21.42
C SER A 741 -11.08 20.74 -21.05
N ASP A 742 -11.29 21.45 -19.94
CA ASP A 742 -10.33 22.42 -19.40
C ASP A 742 -9.67 21.96 -18.10
N GLY A 743 -9.83 20.68 -17.75
CA GLY A 743 -9.31 20.10 -16.51
C GLY A 743 -10.29 20.17 -15.33
N PHE A 744 -11.33 21.00 -15.43
CA PHE A 744 -12.42 21.14 -14.45
C PHE A 744 -13.70 20.49 -14.93
N TYR A 745 -14.04 20.78 -16.19
CA TYR A 745 -15.23 20.26 -16.82
C TYR A 745 -14.83 19.32 -17.96
N GLN A 746 -15.60 18.26 -18.12
CA GLN A 746 -15.43 17.33 -19.25
C GLN A 746 -15.85 18.02 -20.56
N ASN A 747 -15.39 17.48 -21.68
CA ASN A 747 -15.84 17.91 -22.99
C ASN A 747 -17.35 17.71 -23.13
N SER A 748 -18.00 18.64 -23.79
CA SER A 748 -19.42 18.53 -24.12
C SER A 748 -19.72 19.17 -25.47
N THR A 749 -20.82 18.73 -26.11
CA THR A 749 -21.29 19.23 -27.39
C THR A 749 -22.76 19.56 -27.31
N SER A 750 -23.21 20.60 -28.02
CA SER A 750 -24.61 20.92 -28.14
C SER A 750 -25.35 19.93 -29.06
N ALA A 751 -26.65 19.95 -29.00
CA ALA A 751 -27.49 19.42 -30.11
C ALA A 751 -27.19 20.14 -31.44
N ILE A 752 -27.40 19.48 -32.54
CA ILE A 752 -27.24 20.04 -33.88
C ILE A 752 -28.40 21.00 -34.19
N VAL A 753 -28.11 22.15 -34.75
CA VAL A 753 -29.06 23.12 -35.27
C VAL A 753 -28.96 23.14 -36.81
N ASP A 754 -30.00 22.66 -37.47
CA ASP A 754 -30.10 22.69 -38.92
C ASP A 754 -30.47 24.08 -39.42
N VAL A 755 -29.61 24.69 -40.27
CA VAL A 755 -29.87 25.96 -40.95
C VAL A 755 -29.98 25.70 -42.45
N ASN A 756 -31.15 25.94 -43.03
CA ASN A 756 -31.45 25.73 -44.43
C ASN A 756 -31.55 27.12 -45.14
N VAL A 757 -30.49 27.53 -45.80
CA VAL A 757 -30.41 28.83 -46.48
C VAL A 757 -31.07 28.77 -47.84
N GLY A 758 -32.11 29.58 -48.08
CA GLY A 758 -32.73 29.76 -49.39
C GLY A 758 -33.49 28.51 -49.92
N THR A 759 -33.88 27.55 -49.10
CA THR A 759 -34.62 26.37 -49.50
C THR A 759 -35.93 26.30 -48.74
N ASN A 760 -37.06 26.22 -49.47
CA ASN A 760 -38.42 26.14 -48.90
C ASN A 760 -38.76 24.77 -48.29
N GLN A 761 -37.85 24.16 -47.54
CA GLN A 761 -38.15 22.89 -46.84
C GLN A 761 -38.36 23.14 -45.35
N VAL A 762 -39.57 22.89 -44.88
CA VAL A 762 -39.89 22.94 -43.45
C VAL A 762 -39.22 21.76 -42.75
N SER A 763 -38.16 22.03 -42.03
CA SER A 763 -37.53 21.07 -41.10
C SER A 763 -38.27 21.16 -39.76
N SER A 764 -38.72 20.03 -39.26
CA SER A 764 -39.33 19.91 -37.94
C SER A 764 -38.34 20.36 -36.82
N ASN A 765 -38.80 21.26 -35.97
CA ASN A 765 -38.05 21.71 -34.80
C ASN A 765 -37.53 20.55 -33.95
N ALA A 766 -36.26 20.30 -33.98
CA ALA A 766 -35.59 19.43 -33.02
C ALA A 766 -34.97 20.31 -31.93
N THR A 767 -35.79 20.65 -30.94
CA THR A 767 -35.26 20.99 -29.60
C THR A 767 -34.80 19.68 -28.96
N GLY A 768 -33.62 19.21 -29.36
CA GLY A 768 -33.02 18.02 -28.78
C GLY A 768 -32.32 18.42 -27.47
N GLN A 769 -33.00 18.26 -26.32
CA GLN A 769 -32.30 18.08 -25.07
C GLN A 769 -31.59 16.73 -25.12
N SER A 770 -30.29 16.75 -25.25
CA SER A 770 -29.48 15.57 -25.05
C SER A 770 -29.49 15.23 -23.56
N THR A 771 -30.35 14.29 -23.17
CA THR A 771 -30.19 13.59 -21.88
C THR A 771 -29.04 12.60 -22.02
N ALA A 772 -27.80 13.08 -21.88
CA ALA A 772 -26.68 12.19 -21.58
C ALA A 772 -26.86 11.71 -20.15
N ASN A 773 -26.79 10.40 -19.94
CA ASN A 773 -26.75 9.79 -18.62
C ASN A 773 -25.68 10.46 -17.76
N VAL A 774 -26.12 10.96 -16.62
CA VAL A 774 -25.34 11.77 -15.69
C VAL A 774 -24.18 10.98 -15.13
N SER A 775 -23.02 11.20 -15.71
CA SER A 775 -21.74 11.16 -14.98
C SER A 775 -21.40 12.62 -14.66
N SER A 776 -21.40 12.97 -13.39
CA SER A 776 -21.17 14.29 -12.85
C SER A 776 -19.92 14.94 -13.42
N ALA A 777 -20.05 15.98 -14.23
CA ALA A 777 -19.06 17.01 -14.60
C ALA A 777 -19.01 17.39 -16.09
N ALA A 778 -19.94 16.98 -16.92
CA ALA A 778 -20.03 17.51 -18.29
C ALA A 778 -20.92 18.77 -18.29
N PRO A 779 -20.42 19.94 -18.72
CA PRO A 779 -21.24 21.14 -18.80
C PRO A 779 -22.30 20.96 -19.91
N THR A 780 -23.45 21.58 -19.70
CA THR A 780 -24.52 21.61 -20.68
C THR A 780 -24.30 22.75 -21.68
N ILE A 781 -24.21 22.41 -22.96
CA ILE A 781 -24.14 23.41 -24.03
C ILE A 781 -25.49 23.43 -24.76
N THR A 782 -26.09 24.62 -24.87
CA THR A 782 -27.24 24.83 -25.73
C THR A 782 -26.84 25.74 -26.87
N LEU A 783 -27.27 25.41 -28.07
CA LEU A 783 -27.12 26.24 -29.28
C LEU A 783 -28.50 26.53 -29.84
N SER A 784 -28.73 27.77 -30.13
CA SER A 784 -29.97 28.21 -30.82
C SER A 784 -29.62 29.21 -31.92
N ALA A 785 -30.44 29.24 -32.97
CA ALA A 785 -30.32 30.21 -34.05
C ALA A 785 -31.59 31.08 -34.10
N SER A 786 -31.42 32.36 -34.47
CA SER A 786 -32.52 33.33 -34.59
C SER A 786 -33.53 32.95 -35.69
N THR A 787 -33.05 32.20 -36.66
CA THR A 787 -33.88 31.57 -37.71
C THR A 787 -33.15 30.32 -38.23
N THR A 788 -33.91 29.30 -38.59
CA THR A 788 -33.40 28.08 -39.20
C THR A 788 -33.62 28.06 -40.75
N ILE A 789 -34.31 29.06 -41.28
CA ILE A 789 -34.60 29.20 -42.70
C ILE A 789 -34.32 30.64 -43.14
N PRO A 790 -33.01 31.08 -43.15
CA PRO A 790 -32.69 32.42 -43.63
C PRO A 790 -32.66 32.45 -45.15
N GLU A 791 -32.95 33.64 -45.72
CA GLU A 791 -32.66 33.94 -47.11
C GLU A 791 -31.14 34.19 -47.32
N VAL A 792 -30.67 34.05 -48.54
CA VAL A 792 -29.27 34.39 -48.86
C VAL A 792 -29.04 35.86 -48.60
N GLY A 793 -28.00 36.17 -47.81
CA GLY A 793 -27.67 37.53 -47.35
C GLY A 793 -28.35 37.95 -46.05
N GLN A 794 -29.27 37.16 -45.50
CA GLN A 794 -29.90 37.45 -44.23
C GLN A 794 -28.98 37.02 -43.06
N PRO A 795 -28.74 37.89 -42.09
CA PRO A 795 -27.91 37.52 -40.91
C PRO A 795 -28.64 36.56 -40.01
N VAL A 796 -27.94 35.54 -39.53
CA VAL A 796 -28.42 34.62 -38.51
C VAL A 796 -27.62 34.83 -37.26
N THR A 797 -28.30 35.04 -36.13
CA THR A 797 -27.68 35.16 -34.83
C THR A 797 -27.73 33.79 -34.12
N PHE A 798 -26.60 33.24 -33.85
CA PHE A 798 -26.44 32.05 -33.00
C PHE A 798 -26.21 32.51 -31.54
N THR A 799 -26.99 31.92 -30.65
CA THR A 799 -26.80 32.08 -29.20
C THR A 799 -26.35 30.76 -28.58
N ILE A 800 -25.20 30.73 -28.04
CA ILE A 800 -24.66 29.60 -27.33
C ILE A 800 -24.70 29.92 -25.83
N LYS A 801 -25.19 28.97 -25.01
CA LYS A 801 -25.17 29.10 -23.57
C LYS A 801 -24.46 27.89 -22.98
N LEU A 802 -23.42 28.11 -22.20
CA LEU A 802 -22.67 27.11 -21.48
C LEU A 802 -22.99 27.22 -20.00
N THR A 803 -23.51 26.15 -19.43
CA THR A 803 -23.81 26.03 -18.01
C THR A 803 -23.19 24.77 -17.47
N GLY A 804 -22.71 24.77 -16.24
CA GLY A 804 -22.16 23.60 -15.58
C GLY A 804 -22.63 23.49 -14.15
N ASP A 805 -22.73 22.25 -13.67
CA ASP A 805 -22.96 22.01 -12.26
C ASP A 805 -21.67 22.27 -11.49
N GLN A 806 -21.80 22.95 -10.38
CA GLN A 806 -20.66 23.11 -9.47
C GLN A 806 -20.40 21.79 -8.80
N VAL A 807 -19.24 21.21 -9.08
CA VAL A 807 -18.78 20.00 -8.44
C VAL A 807 -17.98 20.37 -7.20
N VAL A 808 -18.45 19.90 -6.05
CA VAL A 808 -17.71 19.99 -4.79
C VAL A 808 -16.63 18.93 -4.82
N TYR A 809 -15.37 19.34 -4.89
CA TYR A 809 -14.25 18.47 -4.62
C TYR A 809 -13.94 18.57 -3.13
N GLY A 810 -14.38 17.59 -2.35
CA GLY A 810 -13.89 17.39 -0.98
C GLY A 810 -12.41 17.01 -1.02
N ASP A 811 -11.59 17.72 -0.26
CA ASP A 811 -10.33 17.26 0.28
C ASP A 811 -9.07 17.07 -0.52
N TYR A 812 -8.90 17.81 -1.53
CA TYR A 812 -7.54 18.02 -2.02
C TYR A 812 -7.13 19.45 -1.75
N TYR A 813 -6.90 19.73 -0.51
CA TYR A 813 -6.66 21.09 -0.07
C TYR A 813 -5.44 21.76 -0.73
N ASN A 814 -4.54 21.00 -1.28
CA ASN A 814 -3.40 21.55 -1.98
C ASN A 814 -3.62 21.84 -3.46
N THR A 815 -4.34 20.99 -4.17
CA THR A 815 -4.43 21.08 -5.63
C THR A 815 -5.58 21.97 -6.08
N ILE A 816 -6.65 21.96 -5.32
CA ILE A 816 -7.89 22.61 -5.70
C ILE A 816 -7.82 24.11 -5.40
N LEU A 817 -7.28 24.52 -4.25
CA LEU A 817 -7.07 25.92 -3.94
C LEU A 817 -6.26 26.63 -5.03
N LEU A 818 -5.24 25.98 -5.55
CA LEU A 818 -4.35 26.54 -6.57
C LEU A 818 -5.05 26.77 -7.89
N SER A 819 -5.88 25.84 -8.29
CA SER A 819 -6.61 25.98 -9.55
C SER A 819 -7.69 27.07 -9.45
N SER A 820 -8.31 27.24 -8.31
CA SER A 820 -9.35 28.27 -8.11
C SER A 820 -8.82 29.69 -8.01
N LEU A 821 -7.55 29.83 -7.62
CA LEU A 821 -6.88 31.12 -7.59
C LEU A 821 -6.20 31.46 -8.92
N GLY A 822 -6.42 30.67 -10.00
CA GLY A 822 -5.76 30.89 -11.29
C GLY A 822 -4.25 30.62 -11.27
N ILE A 823 -3.74 30.00 -10.21
CA ILE A 823 -2.33 29.69 -10.03
C ILE A 823 -2.10 28.24 -10.47
N GLY A 824 -1.37 28.05 -11.54
CA GLY A 824 -1.17 26.71 -12.17
C GLY A 824 -0.88 25.56 -11.23
N GLN A 825 -1.24 24.39 -11.65
CA GLN A 825 -1.48 23.09 -10.98
C GLN A 825 -0.45 22.55 -10.01
N ALA A 826 0.44 23.22 -9.42
CA ALA A 826 1.47 22.53 -8.65
C ALA A 826 1.99 23.19 -7.37
N ARG A 827 1.56 24.37 -7.00
CA ARG A 827 2.18 25.04 -5.84
C ARG A 827 1.18 25.85 -5.04
N LEU A 828 1.08 25.55 -3.76
CA LEU A 828 0.47 26.45 -2.77
C LEU A 828 1.09 27.83 -2.90
N PRO A 829 0.30 28.91 -2.94
CA PRO A 829 0.83 30.25 -2.83
C PRO A 829 1.73 30.39 -1.60
N PHE A 830 2.80 31.14 -1.75
CA PHE A 830 3.81 31.28 -0.69
C PHE A 830 3.22 31.74 0.67
N PHE A 831 2.17 32.55 0.66
CA PHE A 831 1.49 32.99 1.87
C PHE A 831 0.76 31.83 2.58
N LEU A 832 0.14 30.90 1.85
CA LEU A 832 -0.51 29.72 2.43
C LEU A 832 0.51 28.70 2.96
N GLN A 833 1.67 28.57 2.31
CA GLN A 833 2.77 27.79 2.86
C GLN A 833 3.28 28.35 4.19
N ASN A 834 3.33 29.68 4.32
CA ASN A 834 3.70 30.32 5.57
C ASN A 834 2.62 30.17 6.65
N GLU A 835 1.34 30.23 6.32
CA GLU A 835 0.24 29.99 7.24
C GLU A 835 0.27 28.55 7.76
N ILE A 836 0.45 27.57 6.88
CA ILE A 836 0.62 26.16 7.29
C ILE A 836 1.89 25.99 8.15
N ALA A 837 2.99 26.64 7.80
CA ALA A 837 4.22 26.60 8.61
C ALA A 837 4.05 27.22 9.99
N ASN A 838 3.10 28.14 10.15
CA ASN A 838 2.74 28.75 11.43
C ASN A 838 1.71 27.93 12.22
N GLY A 839 1.33 26.75 11.74
CA GLY A 839 0.41 25.86 12.42
C GLY A 839 -1.06 26.17 12.20
N SER A 840 -1.39 26.96 11.18
CA SER A 840 -2.76 27.24 10.75
C SER A 840 -3.20 26.16 9.75
N ASN A 841 -4.29 25.46 10.05
CA ASN A 841 -4.89 24.47 9.17
C ASN A 841 -6.13 25.06 8.51
N ILE A 842 -5.98 25.54 7.28
CA ILE A 842 -7.09 26.06 6.47
C ILE A 842 -7.45 25.00 5.43
N PHE A 843 -8.67 24.48 5.54
CA PHE A 843 -9.22 23.57 4.54
C PHE A 843 -10.18 24.32 3.62
N LEU A 844 -9.82 24.40 2.36
CA LEU A 844 -10.63 25.02 1.33
C LEU A 844 -11.14 23.92 0.39
N GLY A 845 -12.43 23.61 0.46
CA GLY A 845 -13.08 22.73 -0.49
C GLY A 845 -13.80 23.56 -1.55
N THR A 846 -13.58 23.34 -2.76
CA THR A 846 -14.14 23.90 -4.01
C THR A 846 -14.10 25.37 -4.27
N TYR A 847 -13.57 25.73 -5.42
CA TYR A 847 -13.72 27.05 -5.90
C TYR A 847 -13.32 27.35 -7.31
N ASN A 848 -13.98 28.28 -7.81
CA ASN A 848 -13.48 29.21 -8.77
C ASN A 848 -13.95 30.62 -8.32
N ILE A 849 -13.12 31.33 -7.64
CA ILE A 849 -13.44 32.67 -7.06
C ILE A 849 -13.80 33.67 -8.14
N GLU A 850 -13.28 33.52 -9.35
CA GLU A 850 -13.52 34.43 -10.46
C GLU A 850 -14.90 34.25 -11.10
N HIS A 851 -15.60 33.16 -10.83
CA HIS A 851 -16.76 32.75 -11.62
C HIS A 851 -18.00 32.36 -10.79
N ASN A 852 -18.25 32.93 -9.63
CA ASN A 852 -19.39 32.65 -8.78
C ASN A 852 -19.51 31.19 -8.30
N THR A 853 -18.43 30.57 -7.98
CA THR A 853 -18.38 29.21 -7.46
C THR A 853 -18.60 29.11 -5.97
N ILE A 854 -19.04 27.97 -5.52
CA ILE A 854 -19.24 27.65 -4.10
C ILE A 854 -17.87 27.40 -3.45
N LEU A 855 -17.62 28.05 -2.34
CA LEU A 855 -16.43 27.82 -1.51
C LEU A 855 -16.85 27.06 -0.26
N SER A 856 -16.22 25.92 -0.02
CA SER A 856 -16.34 25.18 1.23
C SER A 856 -15.06 25.39 2.05
N VAL A 857 -15.21 25.81 3.31
CA VAL A 857 -14.10 26.13 4.20
C VAL A 857 -14.29 25.43 5.52
N ASN A 858 -13.26 24.73 5.97
CA ASN A 858 -13.22 24.09 7.27
C ASN A 858 -12.06 24.66 8.08
N PHE A 859 -12.29 24.90 9.37
CA PHE A 859 -11.27 25.45 10.27
C PHE A 859 -10.90 24.44 11.33
N GLU A 860 -9.61 24.18 11.46
CA GLU A 860 -9.08 23.38 12.54
C GLU A 860 -7.73 23.94 13.02
N GLY A 861 -7.49 23.94 14.32
CA GLY A 861 -6.19 24.20 14.90
C GLY A 861 -6.10 25.32 15.92
N VAL A 862 -4.89 25.53 16.44
CA VAL A 862 -4.57 26.43 17.58
C VAL A 862 -4.75 27.91 17.23
N ASN A 863 -4.76 28.27 15.95
CA ASN A 863 -4.93 29.66 15.46
C ASN A 863 -6.26 29.90 14.74
N ALA A 864 -7.30 29.16 15.10
CA ALA A 864 -8.63 29.23 14.47
C ALA A 864 -9.20 30.65 14.35
N LEU A 865 -8.84 31.57 15.26
CA LEU A 865 -9.29 32.97 15.21
C LEU A 865 -8.63 33.75 14.06
N ALA A 866 -7.33 33.56 13.82
CA ALA A 866 -6.62 34.22 12.74
C ALA A 866 -7.07 33.64 11.38
N ASP A 867 -7.28 32.36 11.32
CA ASP A 867 -7.78 31.66 10.15
C ASP A 867 -9.21 32.07 9.83
N TYR A 868 -10.06 32.23 10.86
CA TYR A 868 -11.41 32.76 10.71
C TYR A 868 -11.41 34.19 10.13
N GLN A 869 -10.50 35.05 10.56
CA GLN A 869 -10.37 36.42 10.03
C GLN A 869 -9.94 36.42 8.56
N ASN A 870 -9.00 35.56 8.18
CA ASN A 870 -8.54 35.45 6.81
C ASN A 870 -9.65 34.93 5.87
N VAL A 871 -10.37 33.90 6.28
CA VAL A 871 -11.51 33.39 5.51
C VAL A 871 -12.71 34.35 5.52
N THR A 872 -12.96 35.05 6.61
CA THR A 872 -14.02 36.08 6.63
C THR A 872 -13.72 37.17 5.60
N SER A 873 -12.44 37.50 5.37
CA SER A 873 -12.06 38.44 4.31
C SER A 873 -12.30 37.86 2.89
N LEU A 874 -12.07 36.57 2.67
CA LEU A 874 -12.33 35.89 1.42
C LEU A 874 -13.83 35.65 1.17
N THR A 875 -14.61 35.50 2.23
CA THR A 875 -16.06 35.21 2.14
C THR A 875 -16.95 36.43 2.38
N SER A 876 -16.41 37.60 2.71
CA SER A 876 -17.16 38.80 3.07
C SER A 876 -18.19 39.26 2.04
N ASN A 877 -17.96 38.98 0.75
CA ASN A 877 -18.85 39.30 -0.36
C ASN A 877 -19.67 38.11 -0.87
N ARG A 878 -19.80 37.04 -0.07
CA ARG A 878 -20.48 35.83 -0.48
C ARG A 878 -21.61 35.47 0.47
N SER A 879 -22.68 34.91 -0.07
CA SER A 879 -23.82 34.49 0.72
C SER A 879 -23.61 33.10 1.30
N LEU A 880 -23.81 32.97 2.60
CA LEU A 880 -23.81 31.65 3.26
C LEU A 880 -25.02 30.85 2.78
N ILE A 881 -24.79 29.72 2.15
CA ILE A 881 -25.83 28.84 1.61
C ILE A 881 -26.17 27.72 2.59
N TYR A 882 -25.14 27.16 3.23
CA TYR A 882 -25.29 26.05 4.15
C TYR A 882 -24.24 26.11 5.25
N SER A 883 -24.61 25.75 6.46
CA SER A 883 -23.67 25.62 7.59
C SER A 883 -24.14 24.54 8.54
N ASN A 884 -23.17 23.76 9.03
CA ASN A 884 -23.31 22.86 10.17
C ASN A 884 -22.05 22.97 11.06
N ALA A 885 -21.93 22.13 12.10
CA ALA A 885 -20.80 22.20 13.04
C ALA A 885 -19.44 21.86 12.40
N GLY A 886 -19.43 21.18 11.25
CA GLY A 886 -18.19 20.75 10.58
C GLY A 886 -17.88 21.48 9.26
N ALA A 887 -18.83 22.22 8.66
CA ALA A 887 -18.63 22.86 7.36
C ALA A 887 -19.54 24.06 7.10
N SER A 888 -19.05 25.06 6.37
CA SER A 888 -19.83 26.16 5.84
C SER A 888 -19.61 26.31 4.34
N VAL A 889 -20.70 26.52 3.60
CA VAL A 889 -20.71 26.65 2.14
C VAL A 889 -21.21 28.04 1.76
N TYR A 890 -20.45 28.74 0.91
CA TYR A 890 -20.77 30.10 0.46
C TYR A 890 -20.88 30.15 -1.07
N SER A 891 -21.74 31.03 -1.60
CA SER A 891 -21.87 31.30 -3.04
C SER A 891 -21.12 32.55 -3.45
#